data_47755b41788ff81de78f9fc4b6dbabf3
#
_entry.id   47755b41788ff81de78f9fc4b6dbabf3
#
_cell.length_a   1.000
_cell.length_b   1.000
_cell.length_c   1.000
_cell.angle_alpha   90.00
_cell.angle_beta   90.00
_cell.angle_gamma   90.00
#
_symmetry.space_group_name_H-M   'P 1'
#
loop_
_entity.id
_entity.type
_entity.pdbx_description
1 polymer ?
#
loop_
_entity_poly.entity_id
_entity_poly.type
_entity_poly.pdbx_seq_one_letter_code
_entity_poly.pdbx_strand_id
1 'polypeptide(L)'
;MTRKRIFVTGMGMISPLGSDVPNTLQALSFSRSGLKPLSRFPAPCLLPVGEIPDGTPLVEPIPATHRYALAAAFEAVKGQSGPPESVIVGTTTGGMPLTEERLRQGVTDPAAYRYHATSSIAETIAQKLNCRGPVWTISTACSSGAVALALALELLRNGRFQRVLAGGADALCRLTYFGFSSLQVLDPRGGHPFDLSRKGLSLGEGAAMLFLVAAECPPEGALVELAGAGLSCDAWHPSSPQPEGAGARKAMAKALDDAGISPAEVDHVNLHGTGTPDNDSAEAWALRKLFRDGVPPIASVKGALGHSLAAAGAMEAVISAATILSGRIPPTVGFEVPDPELSLYPSSNSVKTAVNTVLSNSFGFGGNNAALVFRHPEFPGRHRAGDKVSSFSILGEACLTGVGNLAETLSALEAGRSCSGQQDTAMLSRSLDGRAVRRLKRLPRMVLSLAKAACPDRVSGNQLSSVFFGTGWGPLSETHDFLTRLFESGDRFASPFDFIGSVHNAPAGQVGMEFQATGPNLTLTGGEAAFEQALDSAALLAPGGEETLLVVGADEYSPAWTPLFDRSAVMGPPSDGGGALWLKKAASNEGLRILAVFLGSGERNDRVVENLAYCLGGGKEFCRRIGAVLVGLPAAQYREGRQRLTTFLERTGFTGPVLDYRKVIGEFASASAVATVLGVSFLREGEIPAALNDGQAFPLNGRGILVLGLGSEVSAVEILG
;
A
#
# COMPACT_ATOMS: atom_id res chain seq x y z
N MET A 1 1.19 18.28 23.97
CA MET A 1 -0.03 18.43 23.15
C MET A 1 -0.84 17.15 23.29
N THR A 2 -2.11 17.23 23.57
CA THR A 2 -3.02 16.07 23.56
C THR A 2 -3.07 15.49 22.16
N ARG A 3 -2.96 14.17 22.00
CA ARG A 3 -3.07 13.47 20.70
C ARG A 3 -4.47 13.73 20.14
N LYS A 4 -4.60 14.18 18.89
CA LYS A 4 -5.89 14.39 18.26
C LYS A 4 -6.61 13.06 18.09
N ARG A 5 -7.91 13.05 18.35
CA ARG A 5 -8.83 11.94 18.07
C ARG A 5 -9.24 12.00 16.61
N ILE A 6 -9.50 10.85 16.01
CA ILE A 6 -9.87 10.76 14.60
C ILE A 6 -11.28 10.23 14.45
N PHE A 7 -12.14 11.05 13.90
CA PHE A 7 -13.57 10.75 13.77
C PHE A 7 -13.93 10.48 12.32
N VAL A 8 -14.76 9.47 12.11
CA VAL A 8 -15.47 9.24 10.86
C VAL A 8 -16.67 10.17 10.84
N THR A 9 -16.75 11.06 9.87
CA THR A 9 -17.89 11.99 9.70
C THR A 9 -18.71 11.72 8.43
N GLY A 10 -18.19 10.85 7.55
CA GLY A 10 -18.89 10.40 6.36
C GLY A 10 -18.44 9.00 5.95
N MET A 11 -19.35 8.24 5.40
CA MET A 11 -19.13 6.89 4.90
C MET A 11 -19.81 6.71 3.57
N GLY A 12 -19.19 5.95 2.67
CA GLY A 12 -19.80 5.55 1.42
C GLY A 12 -19.36 4.13 1.07
N MET A 13 -20.25 3.36 0.45
CA MET A 13 -20.00 1.99 0.05
C MET A 13 -20.86 1.59 -1.14
N ILE A 14 -20.28 0.81 -2.04
CA ILE A 14 -20.99 0.07 -3.07
C ILE A 14 -20.60 -1.40 -2.96
N SER A 15 -21.58 -2.29 -3.06
CA SER A 15 -21.42 -3.72 -2.82
C SER A 15 -22.37 -4.54 -3.69
N PRO A 16 -22.20 -5.88 -3.75
CA PRO A 16 -23.15 -6.78 -4.41
C PRO A 16 -24.58 -6.71 -3.86
N LEU A 17 -24.75 -6.17 -2.66
CA LEU A 17 -26.04 -6.06 -1.98
C LEU A 17 -26.71 -4.69 -2.10
N GLY A 18 -25.96 -3.65 -2.51
CA GLY A 18 -26.52 -2.31 -2.61
C GLY A 18 -25.55 -1.30 -3.21
N SER A 19 -26.10 -0.25 -3.80
CA SER A 19 -25.37 0.86 -4.43
C SER A 19 -24.87 1.91 -3.44
N ASP A 20 -25.23 1.79 -2.17
CA ASP A 20 -24.90 2.71 -1.09
C ASP A 20 -24.89 1.99 0.27
N VAL A 21 -24.48 2.71 1.32
CA VAL A 21 -24.42 2.18 2.69
C VAL A 21 -25.79 1.73 3.19
N PRO A 22 -26.89 2.52 3.12
CA PRO A 22 -28.20 2.12 3.63
C PRO A 22 -28.74 0.84 2.97
N ASN A 23 -28.67 0.73 1.65
CA ASN A 23 -29.18 -0.44 0.92
C ASN A 23 -28.39 -1.71 1.27
N THR A 24 -27.05 -1.60 1.35
CA THR A 24 -26.20 -2.73 1.74
C THR A 24 -26.51 -3.21 3.16
N LEU A 25 -26.63 -2.30 4.14
CA LEU A 25 -26.94 -2.64 5.53
C LEU A 25 -28.33 -3.23 5.69
N GLN A 26 -29.30 -2.70 4.95
CA GLN A 26 -30.66 -3.25 4.94
C GLN A 26 -30.65 -4.70 4.43
N ALA A 27 -30.00 -4.96 3.29
CA ALA A 27 -29.92 -6.31 2.73
C ALA A 27 -29.21 -7.28 3.69
N LEU A 28 -28.09 -6.87 4.31
CA LEU A 28 -27.38 -7.65 5.34
C LEU A 28 -28.30 -7.97 6.53
N SER A 29 -29.11 -7.00 7.02
CA SER A 29 -29.97 -7.21 8.16
C SER A 29 -31.05 -8.30 7.93
N PHE A 30 -31.37 -8.58 6.65
CA PHE A 30 -32.27 -9.66 6.23
C PHE A 30 -31.52 -10.94 5.82
N SER A 31 -30.22 -11.09 6.17
CA SER A 31 -29.38 -12.24 5.81
C SER A 31 -29.35 -12.54 4.30
N ARG A 32 -29.48 -11.53 3.45
CA ARG A 32 -29.43 -11.69 1.99
C ARG A 32 -27.99 -11.99 1.58
N SER A 33 -27.83 -12.89 0.61
CA SER A 33 -26.57 -13.12 -0.10
C SER A 33 -26.59 -12.39 -1.45
N GLY A 34 -25.48 -11.70 -1.77
CA GLY A 34 -25.21 -11.12 -3.07
C GLY A 34 -24.46 -12.05 -4.02
N LEU A 35 -24.16 -13.27 -3.55
CA LEU A 35 -23.42 -14.26 -4.35
C LEU A 35 -24.31 -14.82 -5.46
N LYS A 36 -23.79 -14.80 -6.70
CA LYS A 36 -24.44 -15.31 -7.92
C LYS A 36 -23.38 -15.95 -8.81
N PRO A 37 -23.75 -16.87 -9.69
CA PRO A 37 -22.82 -17.38 -10.71
C PRO A 37 -22.19 -16.23 -11.48
N LEU A 38 -20.87 -16.27 -11.70
CA LEU A 38 -20.12 -15.27 -12.45
C LEU A 38 -20.81 -14.93 -13.79
N SER A 39 -21.03 -13.65 -14.04
CA SER A 39 -21.63 -13.15 -15.30
C SER A 39 -20.78 -12.13 -16.03
N ARG A 40 -19.79 -11.53 -15.36
CA ARG A 40 -18.95 -10.43 -15.87
C ARG A 40 -18.16 -10.79 -17.13
N PHE A 41 -17.70 -12.03 -17.23
CA PHE A 41 -16.97 -12.57 -18.38
C PHE A 41 -17.14 -14.09 -18.48
N PRO A 42 -16.96 -14.68 -19.69
CA PRO A 42 -17.00 -16.12 -19.86
C PRO A 42 -15.93 -16.84 -19.05
N ALA A 43 -16.29 -17.96 -18.42
CA ALA A 43 -15.37 -18.83 -17.73
C ALA A 43 -15.81 -20.31 -17.89
N PRO A 44 -14.88 -21.29 -17.90
CA PRO A 44 -15.22 -22.72 -17.98
C PRO A 44 -16.10 -23.22 -16.83
N CYS A 45 -15.97 -22.60 -15.65
CA CYS A 45 -16.79 -22.86 -14.47
C CYS A 45 -17.28 -21.51 -13.92
N LEU A 46 -18.59 -21.38 -13.74
CA LEU A 46 -19.23 -20.16 -13.23
C LEU A 46 -19.44 -20.30 -11.70
N LEU A 47 -18.38 -20.05 -10.93
CA LEU A 47 -18.44 -20.09 -9.47
C LEU A 47 -19.25 -18.92 -8.91
N PRO A 48 -19.84 -19.07 -7.69
CA PRO A 48 -20.54 -17.97 -7.01
C PRO A 48 -19.58 -16.83 -6.67
N VAL A 49 -19.92 -15.63 -7.10
CA VAL A 49 -19.19 -14.40 -6.84
C VAL A 49 -20.14 -13.26 -6.44
N GLY A 50 -19.64 -12.30 -5.69
CA GLY A 50 -20.36 -11.07 -5.37
C GLY A 50 -20.12 -10.03 -6.46
N GLU A 51 -20.97 -9.98 -7.48
CA GLU A 51 -20.96 -8.97 -8.55
C GLU A 51 -21.85 -7.79 -8.20
N ILE A 52 -21.37 -6.57 -8.47
CA ILE A 52 -22.20 -5.36 -8.43
C ILE A 52 -23.01 -5.32 -9.72
N PRO A 53 -24.36 -5.21 -9.64
CA PRO A 53 -25.19 -5.13 -10.83
C PRO A 53 -24.84 -3.94 -11.72
N ASP A 54 -24.69 -4.15 -13.02
CA ASP A 54 -24.51 -3.07 -13.98
C ASP A 54 -25.77 -2.21 -14.07
N GLY A 55 -25.70 -0.99 -13.56
CA GLY A 55 -26.88 -0.11 -13.49
C GLY A 55 -26.57 1.37 -13.71
N THR A 56 -25.31 1.76 -13.86
CA THR A 56 -24.97 3.18 -14.05
C THR A 56 -24.22 3.36 -15.37
N PRO A 57 -24.89 3.83 -16.45
CA PRO A 57 -24.21 4.24 -17.67
C PRO A 57 -23.33 5.45 -17.35
N LEU A 58 -22.01 5.29 -17.41
CA LEU A 58 -21.09 6.41 -17.37
C LEU A 58 -20.75 6.83 -18.82
N VAL A 59 -20.66 8.13 -19.03
CA VAL A 59 -20.38 8.75 -20.33
C VAL A 59 -18.95 8.43 -20.83
N GLU A 60 -18.05 8.01 -19.94
CA GLU A 60 -16.67 7.64 -20.28
C GLU A 60 -16.38 6.17 -19.93
N PRO A 61 -15.57 5.45 -20.75
CA PRO A 61 -15.14 4.09 -20.46
C PRO A 61 -14.01 4.10 -19.40
N ILE A 62 -14.40 4.23 -18.13
CA ILE A 62 -13.48 4.07 -17.00
C ILE A 62 -13.63 2.67 -16.39
N PRO A 63 -12.56 2.09 -15.82
CA PRO A 63 -12.60 0.76 -15.22
C PRO A 63 -13.65 0.64 -14.11
N ALA A 64 -14.20 -0.56 -13.92
CA ALA A 64 -15.19 -0.82 -12.89
C ALA A 64 -14.69 -0.41 -11.48
N THR A 65 -13.42 -0.71 -11.16
CA THR A 65 -12.80 -0.32 -9.89
C THR A 65 -12.88 1.19 -9.64
N HIS A 66 -12.60 2.01 -10.66
CA HIS A 66 -12.71 3.47 -10.57
C HIS A 66 -14.14 3.94 -10.36
N ARG A 67 -15.10 3.32 -11.07
CA ARG A 67 -16.53 3.64 -10.91
C ARG A 67 -17.01 3.38 -9.50
N TYR A 68 -16.64 2.23 -8.93
CA TYR A 68 -17.02 1.85 -7.57
C TYR A 68 -16.38 2.77 -6.55
N ALA A 69 -15.07 3.05 -6.72
CA ALA A 69 -14.34 3.96 -5.85
C ALA A 69 -14.94 5.38 -5.85
N LEU A 70 -15.32 5.90 -7.02
CA LEU A 70 -15.98 7.21 -7.13
C LEU A 70 -17.36 7.22 -6.49
N ALA A 71 -18.17 6.17 -6.67
CA ALA A 71 -19.49 6.08 -6.06
C ALA A 71 -19.39 6.13 -4.53
N ALA A 72 -18.51 5.32 -3.94
CA ALA A 72 -18.26 5.33 -2.51
C ALA A 72 -17.67 6.67 -2.03
N ALA A 73 -16.77 7.28 -2.80
CA ALA A 73 -16.19 8.57 -2.45
C ALA A 73 -17.23 9.70 -2.43
N PHE A 74 -18.09 9.78 -3.44
CA PHE A 74 -19.15 10.80 -3.49
C PHE A 74 -20.17 10.64 -2.37
N GLU A 75 -20.51 9.41 -1.97
CA GLU A 75 -21.37 9.18 -0.82
C GLU A 75 -20.69 9.63 0.48
N ALA A 76 -19.41 9.27 0.69
CA ALA A 76 -18.65 9.60 1.89
C ALA A 76 -18.45 11.12 2.10
N VAL A 77 -18.32 11.90 1.01
CA VAL A 77 -18.11 13.36 1.12
C VAL A 77 -19.43 14.15 1.17
N LYS A 78 -20.56 13.50 1.04
CA LYS A 78 -21.87 14.18 1.05
C LYS A 78 -22.11 14.84 2.40
N GLY A 79 -22.38 16.15 2.38
CA GLY A 79 -22.62 16.95 3.60
C GLY A 79 -21.34 17.38 4.34
N GLN A 80 -20.16 17.07 3.83
CA GLN A 80 -18.90 17.52 4.46
C GLN A 80 -18.62 19.00 4.16
N SER A 81 -17.97 19.67 5.11
CA SER A 81 -17.71 21.12 5.06
C SER A 81 -16.61 21.56 4.07
N GLY A 82 -16.03 20.63 3.32
CA GLY A 82 -15.00 20.92 2.32
C GLY A 82 -14.34 19.65 1.77
N PRO A 83 -13.49 19.79 0.74
CA PRO A 83 -12.80 18.65 0.13
C PRO A 83 -11.83 17.98 1.11
N PRO A 84 -11.48 16.71 0.88
CA PRO A 84 -10.37 16.08 1.59
C PRO A 84 -9.06 16.78 1.23
N GLU A 85 -8.13 16.84 2.18
CA GLU A 85 -6.79 17.37 1.99
C GLU A 85 -5.83 16.30 1.43
N SER A 86 -6.24 15.03 1.53
CA SER A 86 -5.54 13.87 0.97
C SER A 86 -6.52 12.73 0.70
N VAL A 87 -6.16 11.85 -0.25
CA VAL A 87 -6.90 10.63 -0.60
C VAL A 87 -5.96 9.43 -0.47
N ILE A 88 -6.41 8.39 0.25
CA ILE A 88 -5.64 7.16 0.46
C ILE A 88 -6.49 5.96 0.08
N VAL A 89 -6.04 5.18 -0.91
CA VAL A 89 -6.80 4.04 -1.44
C VAL A 89 -6.01 2.76 -1.36
N GLY A 90 -6.61 1.72 -0.78
CA GLY A 90 -6.16 0.35 -0.88
C GLY A 90 -6.75 -0.30 -2.14
N THR A 91 -5.89 -0.90 -2.99
CA THR A 91 -6.33 -1.64 -4.18
C THR A 91 -5.29 -2.66 -4.61
N THR A 92 -5.75 -3.77 -5.20
CA THR A 92 -4.88 -4.79 -5.80
C THR A 92 -5.04 -4.86 -7.31
N THR A 93 -6.24 -4.55 -7.82
CA THR A 93 -6.56 -4.72 -9.24
C THR A 93 -6.35 -3.45 -10.06
N GLY A 94 -6.44 -2.26 -9.44
CA GLY A 94 -6.28 -1.01 -10.19
C GLY A 94 -7.19 -0.96 -11.42
N GLY A 95 -6.63 -0.60 -12.56
CA GLY A 95 -7.32 -0.59 -13.85
C GLY A 95 -7.35 -1.94 -14.57
N MET A 96 -6.94 -3.03 -13.94
CA MET A 96 -6.82 -4.37 -14.55
C MET A 96 -8.07 -4.84 -15.32
N PRO A 97 -9.31 -4.62 -14.83
CA PRO A 97 -10.50 -5.06 -15.57
C PRO A 97 -10.58 -4.50 -17.01
N LEU A 98 -10.15 -3.25 -17.21
CA LEU A 98 -10.09 -2.64 -18.55
C LEU A 98 -8.81 -3.04 -19.29
N THR A 99 -7.69 -3.13 -18.57
CA THR A 99 -6.38 -3.49 -19.14
C THR A 99 -6.43 -4.87 -19.78
N GLU A 100 -6.93 -5.90 -19.10
CA GLU A 100 -7.00 -7.26 -19.65
C GLU A 100 -7.89 -7.35 -20.89
N GLU A 101 -8.97 -6.58 -20.93
CA GLU A 101 -9.83 -6.49 -22.11
C GLU A 101 -9.10 -5.84 -23.29
N ARG A 102 -8.34 -4.76 -23.07
CA ARG A 102 -7.52 -4.10 -24.10
C ARG A 102 -6.40 -5.01 -24.62
N LEU A 103 -5.74 -5.73 -23.72
CA LEU A 103 -4.72 -6.71 -24.08
C LEU A 103 -5.29 -7.85 -24.94
N ARG A 104 -6.46 -8.37 -24.61
CA ARG A 104 -7.17 -9.39 -25.42
C ARG A 104 -7.56 -8.89 -26.80
N GLN A 105 -7.88 -7.61 -26.94
CA GLN A 105 -8.18 -6.95 -28.22
C GLN A 105 -6.93 -6.60 -29.02
N GLY A 106 -5.72 -6.83 -28.49
CA GLY A 106 -4.45 -6.49 -29.13
C GLY A 106 -4.22 -4.99 -29.27
N VAL A 107 -4.82 -4.16 -28.39
CA VAL A 107 -4.63 -2.70 -28.39
C VAL A 107 -3.21 -2.37 -27.97
N THR A 108 -2.49 -1.61 -28.80
CA THR A 108 -1.11 -1.19 -28.59
C THR A 108 -0.93 0.30 -28.30
N ASP A 109 -2.01 1.09 -28.36
CA ASP A 109 -1.97 2.51 -28.02
C ASP A 109 -1.82 2.70 -26.50
N PRO A 110 -0.71 3.30 -26.02
CA PRO A 110 -0.50 3.56 -24.58
C PRO A 110 -1.59 4.42 -23.94
N ALA A 111 -2.27 5.30 -24.70
CA ALA A 111 -3.35 6.13 -24.18
C ALA A 111 -4.57 5.30 -23.71
N ALA A 112 -4.75 4.10 -24.27
CA ALA A 112 -5.81 3.18 -23.86
C ALA A 112 -5.59 2.61 -22.44
N TYR A 113 -4.36 2.65 -21.93
CA TYR A 113 -3.93 2.08 -20.64
C TYR A 113 -3.75 3.13 -19.53
N ARG A 114 -4.20 4.37 -19.73
CA ARG A 114 -4.03 5.47 -18.77
C ARG A 114 -4.56 5.20 -17.35
N TYR A 115 -5.45 4.23 -17.21
CA TYR A 115 -6.01 3.79 -15.92
C TYR A 115 -5.37 2.51 -15.38
N HIS A 116 -4.32 1.97 -16.02
CA HIS A 116 -3.70 0.71 -15.60
C HIS A 116 -3.10 0.79 -14.21
N ALA A 117 -2.34 1.87 -13.94
CA ALA A 117 -1.69 2.06 -12.65
C ALA A 117 -2.70 1.99 -11.49
N THR A 118 -2.34 1.29 -10.44
CA THR A 118 -3.16 1.22 -9.22
C THR A 118 -3.37 2.60 -8.59
N SER A 119 -2.38 3.50 -8.69
CA SER A 119 -2.46 4.89 -8.23
C SER A 119 -3.57 5.69 -8.93
N SER A 120 -3.93 5.34 -10.15
CA SER A 120 -4.91 6.07 -10.95
C SER A 120 -6.29 6.17 -10.29
N ILE A 121 -6.62 5.25 -9.35
CA ILE A 121 -7.89 5.31 -8.59
C ILE A 121 -7.87 6.49 -7.62
N ALA A 122 -6.82 6.59 -6.78
CA ALA A 122 -6.69 7.68 -5.82
C ALA A 122 -6.57 9.04 -6.52
N GLU A 123 -5.83 9.10 -7.64
CA GLU A 123 -5.69 10.29 -8.49
C GLU A 123 -7.03 10.72 -9.09
N THR A 124 -7.83 9.76 -9.61
CA THR A 124 -9.15 10.04 -10.18
C THR A 124 -10.11 10.58 -9.11
N ILE A 125 -10.13 9.99 -7.91
CA ILE A 125 -10.94 10.49 -6.78
C ILE A 125 -10.49 11.91 -6.41
N ALA A 126 -9.18 12.12 -6.24
CA ALA A 126 -8.64 13.41 -5.86
C ALA A 126 -8.97 14.51 -6.88
N GLN A 127 -8.88 14.21 -8.17
CA GLN A 127 -9.26 15.11 -9.24
C GLN A 127 -10.75 15.47 -9.19
N LYS A 128 -11.64 14.46 -9.07
CA LYS A 128 -13.10 14.66 -9.05
C LYS A 128 -13.58 15.40 -7.79
N LEU A 129 -12.86 15.27 -6.67
CA LEU A 129 -13.17 15.95 -5.40
C LEU A 129 -12.40 17.26 -5.18
N ASN A 130 -11.63 17.73 -6.16
CA ASN A 130 -10.76 18.91 -6.04
C ASN A 130 -9.76 18.83 -4.85
N CYS A 131 -9.28 17.63 -4.54
CA CYS A 131 -8.22 17.42 -3.57
C CYS A 131 -6.87 17.87 -4.17
N ARG A 132 -6.23 18.86 -3.55
CA ARG A 132 -4.93 19.43 -4.02
C ARG A 132 -3.72 18.79 -3.36
N GLY A 133 -3.92 18.03 -2.30
CA GLY A 133 -2.84 17.37 -1.57
C GLY A 133 -2.36 16.08 -2.23
N PRO A 134 -1.36 15.44 -1.63
CA PRO A 134 -0.83 14.17 -2.11
C PRO A 134 -1.86 13.05 -1.98
N VAL A 135 -1.67 12.02 -2.79
CA VAL A 135 -2.46 10.79 -2.73
C VAL A 135 -1.55 9.61 -2.42
N TRP A 136 -2.08 8.59 -1.74
CA TRP A 136 -1.39 7.33 -1.51
C TRP A 136 -2.18 6.16 -2.06
N THR A 137 -1.46 5.19 -2.60
CA THR A 137 -2.04 3.92 -3.01
C THR A 137 -1.30 2.78 -2.34
N ILE A 138 -2.06 1.95 -1.64
CA ILE A 138 -1.55 0.82 -0.84
C ILE A 138 -1.98 -0.48 -1.49
N SER A 139 -1.04 -1.40 -1.66
CA SER A 139 -1.30 -2.73 -2.18
C SER A 139 -0.65 -3.80 -1.28
N THR A 140 -1.36 -4.16 -0.21
CA THR A 140 -1.01 -5.22 0.75
C THR A 140 -1.99 -6.40 0.66
N ALA A 141 -2.38 -6.75 -0.56
CA ALA A 141 -3.40 -7.75 -0.85
C ALA A 141 -4.73 -7.46 -0.12
N CYS A 142 -5.32 -8.45 0.55
CA CYS A 142 -6.65 -8.33 1.16
C CYS A 142 -6.71 -7.34 2.34
N SER A 143 -5.59 -6.95 2.91
CA SER A 143 -5.53 -5.96 4.02
C SER A 143 -5.43 -4.51 3.55
N SER A 144 -5.31 -4.24 2.24
CA SER A 144 -4.98 -2.91 1.70
C SER A 144 -5.92 -1.79 2.18
N GLY A 145 -7.24 -2.01 2.18
CA GLY A 145 -8.21 -1.01 2.64
C GLY A 145 -8.09 -0.70 4.13
N ALA A 146 -7.84 -1.71 4.97
CA ALA A 146 -7.60 -1.50 6.40
C ALA A 146 -6.25 -0.79 6.65
N VAL A 147 -5.21 -1.11 5.88
CA VAL A 147 -3.91 -0.43 5.96
C VAL A 147 -4.01 1.03 5.48
N ALA A 148 -4.85 1.31 4.47
CA ALA A 148 -5.13 2.68 4.03
C ALA A 148 -5.76 3.52 5.16
N LEU A 149 -6.70 2.95 5.93
CA LEU A 149 -7.29 3.58 7.11
C LEU A 149 -6.27 3.75 8.25
N ALA A 150 -5.38 2.77 8.45
CA ALA A 150 -4.30 2.87 9.44
C ALA A 150 -3.30 4.00 9.10
N LEU A 151 -2.93 4.16 7.83
CA LEU A 151 -2.07 5.26 7.38
C LEU A 151 -2.78 6.62 7.54
N ALA A 152 -4.07 6.69 7.17
CA ALA A 152 -4.88 7.90 7.35
C ALA A 152 -4.95 8.32 8.82
N LEU A 153 -5.14 7.36 9.74
CA LEU A 153 -5.15 7.57 11.18
C LEU A 153 -3.86 8.26 11.64
N GLU A 154 -2.70 7.75 11.23
CA GLU A 154 -1.41 8.32 11.65
C GLU A 154 -1.11 9.66 11.00
N LEU A 155 -1.44 9.88 9.72
CA LEU A 155 -1.30 11.18 9.07
C LEU A 155 -2.10 12.29 9.76
N LEU A 156 -3.34 11.98 10.16
CA LEU A 156 -4.22 12.89 10.88
C LEU A 156 -3.73 13.15 12.32
N ARG A 157 -3.31 12.10 13.04
CA ARG A 157 -2.79 12.21 14.42
C ARG A 157 -1.50 13.03 14.49
N ASN A 158 -0.65 12.91 13.48
CA ASN A 158 0.59 13.70 13.35
C ASN A 158 0.35 15.14 12.86
N GLY A 159 -0.90 15.50 12.58
CA GLY A 159 -1.30 16.86 12.21
C GLY A 159 -0.87 17.28 10.80
N ARG A 160 -0.53 16.31 9.93
CA ARG A 160 -0.21 16.61 8.53
C ARG A 160 -1.43 17.09 7.78
N PHE A 161 -2.59 16.53 8.10
CA PHE A 161 -3.89 16.91 7.55
C PHE A 161 -4.92 17.04 8.66
N GLN A 162 -6.00 17.75 8.36
CA GLN A 162 -7.18 17.83 9.21
C GLN A 162 -8.30 16.91 8.71
N ARG A 163 -8.34 16.63 7.39
CA ARG A 163 -9.38 15.86 6.71
C ARG A 163 -8.76 14.95 5.65
N VAL A 164 -9.06 13.67 5.73
CA VAL A 164 -8.59 12.65 4.79
C VAL A 164 -9.76 11.78 4.35
N LEU A 165 -9.81 11.46 3.06
CA LEU A 165 -10.68 10.42 2.54
C LEU A 165 -9.84 9.15 2.36
N ALA A 166 -10.21 8.07 3.05
CA ALA A 166 -9.48 6.81 2.99
C ALA A 166 -10.40 5.61 2.87
N GLY A 167 -9.94 4.56 2.19
CA GLY A 167 -10.70 3.34 2.03
C GLY A 167 -10.07 2.36 1.05
N GLY A 168 -10.90 1.57 0.36
CA GLY A 168 -10.42 0.58 -0.59
C GLY A 168 -11.41 0.28 -1.70
N ALA A 169 -10.91 -0.18 -2.84
CA ALA A 169 -11.71 -0.53 -4.00
C ALA A 169 -11.03 -1.63 -4.83
N ASP A 170 -11.80 -2.67 -5.19
CA ASP A 170 -11.40 -3.66 -6.18
C ASP A 170 -12.61 -4.15 -6.98
N ALA A 171 -12.38 -4.49 -8.25
CA ALA A 171 -13.37 -5.09 -9.12
C ALA A 171 -12.93 -6.48 -9.59
N LEU A 172 -13.90 -7.33 -9.87
CA LEU A 172 -13.66 -8.65 -10.44
C LEU A 172 -12.98 -8.52 -11.81
N CYS A 173 -11.93 -9.30 -12.01
CA CYS A 173 -11.21 -9.40 -13.28
C CYS A 173 -10.72 -10.85 -13.49
N ARG A 174 -10.32 -11.17 -14.72
CA ARG A 174 -9.82 -12.52 -15.06
C ARG A 174 -8.58 -12.89 -14.25
N LEU A 175 -7.64 -11.94 -14.09
CA LEU A 175 -6.42 -12.16 -13.29
C LEU A 175 -6.77 -12.73 -11.90
N THR A 176 -7.67 -12.08 -11.18
CA THR A 176 -8.03 -12.51 -9.82
C THR A 176 -8.90 -13.76 -9.82
N TYR A 177 -9.92 -13.83 -10.68
CA TYR A 177 -10.82 -14.98 -10.72
C TYR A 177 -10.09 -16.29 -11.05
N PHE A 178 -9.34 -16.31 -12.15
CA PHE A 178 -8.57 -17.49 -12.55
C PHE A 178 -7.37 -17.76 -11.64
N GLY A 179 -6.78 -16.72 -11.07
CA GLY A 179 -5.73 -16.82 -10.09
C GLY A 179 -6.18 -17.59 -8.85
N PHE A 180 -7.25 -17.12 -8.19
CA PHE A 180 -7.81 -17.83 -7.03
C PHE A 180 -8.37 -19.20 -7.37
N SER A 181 -8.95 -19.38 -8.56
CA SER A 181 -9.37 -20.69 -9.06
C SER A 181 -8.19 -21.66 -9.18
N SER A 182 -7.03 -21.20 -9.68
CA SER A 182 -5.82 -22.02 -9.81
C SER A 182 -5.24 -22.47 -8.45
N LEU A 183 -5.47 -21.68 -7.40
CA LEU A 183 -5.10 -22.02 -6.02
C LEU A 183 -6.05 -23.05 -5.36
N GLN A 184 -7.18 -23.35 -5.99
CA GLN A 184 -8.21 -24.26 -5.46
C GLN A 184 -8.78 -23.84 -4.09
N VAL A 185 -8.87 -22.53 -3.86
CA VAL A 185 -9.40 -21.96 -2.61
C VAL A 185 -10.79 -21.36 -2.76
N LEU A 186 -11.45 -21.57 -3.90
CA LEU A 186 -12.84 -21.14 -4.14
C LEU A 186 -13.82 -22.26 -3.82
N ASP A 187 -14.90 -21.94 -3.07
CA ASP A 187 -15.98 -22.91 -2.80
C ASP A 187 -17.06 -22.82 -3.90
N PRO A 188 -17.35 -23.90 -4.61
CA PRO A 188 -18.37 -23.90 -5.67
C PRO A 188 -19.81 -23.72 -5.16
N ARG A 189 -20.04 -23.81 -3.85
CA ARG A 189 -21.35 -23.56 -3.22
C ARG A 189 -21.52 -22.14 -2.69
N GLY A 190 -20.44 -21.38 -2.64
CA GLY A 190 -20.35 -20.10 -1.97
C GLY A 190 -19.49 -20.15 -0.71
N GLY A 191 -19.00 -18.99 -0.26
CA GLY A 191 -18.21 -18.91 0.97
C GLY A 191 -19.07 -19.16 2.22
N HIS A 192 -18.59 -20.04 3.12
CA HIS A 192 -19.24 -20.43 4.37
C HIS A 192 -18.30 -20.16 5.56
N PRO A 193 -18.10 -18.88 5.95
CA PRO A 193 -17.15 -18.53 7.01
C PRO A 193 -17.47 -19.25 8.33
N PHE A 194 -16.43 -19.88 8.92
CA PHE A 194 -16.48 -20.60 10.20
C PHE A 194 -17.42 -21.82 10.26
N ASP A 195 -18.09 -22.16 9.16
CA ASP A 195 -18.95 -23.35 9.08
C ASP A 195 -18.13 -24.65 9.00
N LEU A 196 -18.65 -25.74 9.57
CA LEU A 196 -18.03 -27.07 9.49
C LEU A 196 -17.81 -27.53 8.05
N SER A 197 -18.71 -27.15 7.15
CA SER A 197 -18.69 -27.55 5.73
C SER A 197 -17.85 -26.64 4.84
N ARG A 198 -17.18 -25.59 5.38
CA ARG A 198 -16.37 -24.65 4.63
C ARG A 198 -15.29 -25.33 3.81
N LYS A 199 -15.09 -24.90 2.56
CA LYS A 199 -14.06 -25.45 1.65
C LYS A 199 -13.25 -24.36 0.94
N GLY A 200 -13.66 -23.10 1.06
CA GLY A 200 -13.05 -21.98 0.37
C GLY A 200 -13.87 -20.72 0.47
N LEU A 201 -13.40 -19.70 -0.21
CA LEU A 201 -14.04 -18.38 -0.28
C LEU A 201 -14.86 -18.24 -1.57
N SER A 202 -15.71 -17.23 -1.62
CA SER A 202 -16.22 -16.66 -2.87
C SER A 202 -15.56 -15.30 -3.09
N LEU A 203 -15.19 -14.98 -4.33
CA LEU A 203 -14.72 -13.64 -4.68
C LEU A 203 -15.89 -12.65 -4.70
N GLY A 204 -15.57 -11.38 -4.51
CA GLY A 204 -16.51 -10.28 -4.62
C GLY A 204 -15.82 -9.04 -5.18
N GLU A 205 -16.61 -8.02 -5.46
CA GLU A 205 -16.14 -6.70 -5.85
C GLU A 205 -16.84 -5.63 -5.01
N GLY A 206 -16.24 -4.44 -4.93
CA GLY A 206 -16.83 -3.35 -4.19
C GLY A 206 -15.86 -2.20 -3.94
N ALA A 207 -16.38 -1.19 -3.28
CA ALA A 207 -15.59 -0.09 -2.73
C ALA A 207 -16.23 0.46 -1.47
N ALA A 208 -15.40 0.93 -0.55
CA ALA A 208 -15.87 1.76 0.56
C ALA A 208 -14.84 2.84 0.90
N MET A 209 -15.36 4.02 1.26
CA MET A 209 -14.56 5.18 1.64
C MET A 209 -15.11 5.79 2.94
N LEU A 210 -14.20 6.22 3.81
CA LEU A 210 -14.50 6.91 5.05
C LEU A 210 -13.88 8.31 4.99
N PHE A 211 -14.68 9.33 5.33
CA PHE A 211 -14.20 10.69 5.50
C PHE A 211 -13.79 10.88 6.96
N LEU A 212 -12.49 11.08 7.18
CA LEU A 212 -11.86 11.12 8.49
C LEU A 212 -11.46 12.55 8.84
N VAL A 213 -11.76 12.96 10.06
CA VAL A 213 -11.49 14.31 10.60
C VAL A 213 -10.74 14.23 11.91
N ALA A 214 -9.68 15.02 12.04
CA ALA A 214 -8.92 15.16 13.27
C ALA A 214 -9.51 16.27 14.16
N ALA A 215 -9.88 15.93 15.41
CA ALA A 215 -10.42 16.89 16.37
C ALA A 215 -10.05 16.50 17.81
N GLU A 216 -10.12 17.43 18.76
CA GLU A 216 -9.91 17.12 20.18
C GLU A 216 -11.16 16.53 20.85
N CYS A 217 -12.33 16.94 20.38
CA CYS A 217 -13.64 16.45 20.80
C CYS A 217 -14.44 16.02 19.59
N PRO A 218 -15.49 15.17 19.73
CA PRO A 218 -16.35 14.79 18.61
C PRO A 218 -16.90 16.02 17.89
N PRO A 219 -16.60 16.22 16.60
CA PRO A 219 -17.19 17.30 15.81
C PRO A 219 -18.67 17.02 15.54
N GLU A 220 -19.42 18.06 15.16
CA GLU A 220 -20.78 17.88 14.66
C GLU A 220 -20.79 16.87 13.50
N GLY A 221 -21.70 15.90 13.54
CA GLY A 221 -21.78 14.83 12.56
C GLY A 221 -20.77 13.69 12.74
N ALA A 222 -20.03 13.65 13.86
CA ALA A 222 -19.19 12.51 14.18
C ALA A 222 -20.02 11.23 14.33
N LEU A 223 -19.72 10.23 13.51
CA LEU A 223 -20.39 8.94 13.49
C LEU A 223 -19.74 7.98 14.50
N VAL A 224 -18.46 7.71 14.32
CA VAL A 224 -17.65 6.87 15.20
C VAL A 224 -16.23 7.43 15.26
N GLU A 225 -15.44 6.97 16.24
CA GLU A 225 -14.00 7.21 16.32
C GLU A 225 -13.24 6.01 15.74
N LEU A 226 -12.29 6.27 14.83
CA LEU A 226 -11.23 5.32 14.50
C LEU A 226 -10.15 5.46 15.58
N ALA A 227 -10.24 4.61 16.61
CA ALA A 227 -9.52 4.77 17.86
C ALA A 227 -8.12 4.16 17.84
N GLY A 228 -7.88 3.12 17.01
CA GLY A 228 -6.59 2.46 16.94
C GLY A 228 -6.43 1.59 15.73
N ALA A 229 -5.16 1.31 15.40
CA ALA A 229 -4.75 0.41 14.33
C ALA A 229 -3.55 -0.41 14.74
N GLY A 230 -3.48 -1.65 14.25
CA GLY A 230 -2.34 -2.54 14.46
C GLY A 230 -1.96 -3.29 13.20
N LEU A 231 -0.66 -3.29 12.90
CA LEU A 231 -0.10 -3.93 11.71
C LEU A 231 0.96 -4.95 12.10
N SER A 232 1.02 -6.07 11.36
CA SER A 232 2.05 -7.10 11.49
C SER A 232 2.22 -7.88 10.20
N CYS A 233 3.25 -8.73 10.16
CA CYS A 233 3.46 -9.70 9.10
C CYS A 233 3.64 -11.09 9.71
N ASP A 234 3.10 -12.13 9.05
CA ASP A 234 3.34 -13.52 9.46
C ASP A 234 4.77 -13.97 9.20
N ALA A 235 5.39 -13.45 8.15
CA ALA A 235 6.71 -13.85 7.66
C ALA A 235 6.83 -15.39 7.47
N TRP A 236 5.75 -16.04 7.02
CA TRP A 236 5.59 -17.50 7.02
C TRP A 236 5.53 -18.11 5.63
N HIS A 237 4.53 -17.71 4.83
CA HIS A 237 4.25 -18.27 3.52
C HIS A 237 3.61 -17.22 2.60
N PRO A 238 3.82 -17.28 1.26
CA PRO A 238 3.28 -16.26 0.36
C PRO A 238 1.75 -16.14 0.33
N SER A 239 1.02 -17.23 0.55
CA SER A 239 -0.44 -17.27 0.41
C SER A 239 -1.21 -17.91 1.57
N SER A 240 -0.54 -18.66 2.46
CA SER A 240 -1.19 -19.29 3.63
C SER A 240 -0.83 -18.55 4.91
N PRO A 241 -1.78 -18.37 5.85
CA PRO A 241 -1.50 -17.78 7.15
C PRO A 241 -0.59 -18.66 8.00
N GLN A 242 0.05 -18.06 8.98
CA GLN A 242 0.76 -18.83 10.01
C GLN A 242 -0.28 -19.62 10.84
N PRO A 243 -0.14 -20.96 10.96
CA PRO A 243 -1.20 -21.81 11.49
C PRO A 243 -1.71 -21.48 12.90
N GLU A 244 -0.82 -20.97 13.75
CA GLU A 244 -1.18 -20.53 15.11
C GLU A 244 -1.67 -19.07 15.15
N GLY A 245 -1.87 -18.40 14.01
CA GLY A 245 -2.38 -17.04 13.91
C GLY A 245 -1.57 -16.00 14.70
N ALA A 246 -0.26 -16.22 14.86
CA ALA A 246 0.58 -15.37 15.69
C ALA A 246 0.65 -13.93 15.17
N GLY A 247 0.73 -13.75 13.84
CA GLY A 247 0.70 -12.43 13.20
C GLY A 247 -0.66 -11.76 13.38
N ALA A 248 -1.76 -12.45 13.11
CA ALA A 248 -3.12 -11.95 13.32
C ALA A 248 -3.32 -11.48 14.77
N ARG A 249 -2.93 -12.29 15.76
CA ARG A 249 -2.96 -11.92 17.18
C ARG A 249 -2.12 -10.70 17.49
N LYS A 250 -0.92 -10.58 16.87
CA LYS A 250 -0.03 -9.41 17.06
C LYS A 250 -0.66 -8.14 16.51
N ALA A 251 -1.32 -8.20 15.34
CA ALA A 251 -2.03 -7.05 14.77
C ALA A 251 -3.19 -6.61 15.67
N MET A 252 -4.04 -7.55 16.10
CA MET A 252 -5.14 -7.27 17.00
C MET A 252 -4.68 -6.66 18.35
N ALA A 253 -3.65 -7.25 18.98
CA ALA A 253 -3.11 -6.75 20.24
C ALA A 253 -2.55 -5.32 20.09
N LYS A 254 -1.82 -5.04 18.99
CA LYS A 254 -1.33 -3.70 18.69
C LYS A 254 -2.47 -2.68 18.46
N ALA A 255 -3.55 -3.07 17.79
CA ALA A 255 -4.70 -2.21 17.58
C ALA A 255 -5.39 -1.82 18.90
N LEU A 256 -5.52 -2.77 19.82
CA LEU A 256 -6.07 -2.52 21.15
C LEU A 256 -5.13 -1.63 22.00
N ASP A 257 -3.82 -1.91 21.98
CA ASP A 257 -2.81 -1.08 22.67
C ASP A 257 -2.79 0.35 22.11
N ASP A 258 -2.88 0.53 20.80
CA ASP A 258 -2.94 1.84 20.15
C ASP A 258 -4.24 2.62 20.50
N ALA A 259 -5.36 1.90 20.62
CA ALA A 259 -6.64 2.46 21.11
C ALA A 259 -6.65 2.71 22.64
N GLY A 260 -5.65 2.20 23.37
CA GLY A 260 -5.56 2.29 24.83
C GLY A 260 -6.64 1.50 25.57
N ILE A 261 -7.07 0.36 25.02
CA ILE A 261 -8.12 -0.50 25.59
C ILE A 261 -7.66 -1.94 25.78
N SER A 262 -8.30 -2.63 26.69
CA SER A 262 -8.13 -4.06 26.94
C SER A 262 -9.05 -4.91 26.04
N PRO A 263 -8.76 -6.20 25.84
CA PRO A 263 -9.67 -7.10 25.12
C PRO A 263 -11.10 -7.14 25.74
N ALA A 264 -11.24 -6.99 27.04
CA ALA A 264 -12.55 -7.00 27.74
C ALA A 264 -13.46 -5.81 27.36
N GLU A 265 -12.92 -4.76 26.75
CA GLU A 265 -13.68 -3.58 26.31
C GLU A 265 -14.18 -3.70 24.85
N VAL A 266 -13.94 -4.84 24.18
CA VAL A 266 -14.41 -5.11 22.82
C VAL A 266 -15.77 -5.78 22.89
N ASP A 267 -16.79 -5.16 22.30
CA ASP A 267 -18.15 -5.68 22.26
C ASP A 267 -18.44 -6.58 21.06
N HIS A 268 -17.68 -6.43 19.97
CA HIS A 268 -17.83 -7.20 18.74
C HIS A 268 -16.52 -7.30 17.99
N VAL A 269 -16.26 -8.46 17.35
CA VAL A 269 -15.20 -8.63 16.36
C VAL A 269 -15.80 -8.88 14.97
N ASN A 270 -15.49 -7.98 14.04
CA ASN A 270 -15.69 -8.24 12.62
C ASN A 270 -14.51 -9.07 12.14
N LEU A 271 -14.79 -10.31 11.74
CA LEU A 271 -13.79 -11.29 11.33
C LEU A 271 -13.25 -11.01 9.94
N HIS A 272 -11.99 -11.38 9.71
CA HIS A 272 -11.53 -11.58 8.34
C HIS A 272 -12.31 -12.73 7.68
N GLY A 273 -12.49 -13.86 8.34
CA GLY A 273 -13.50 -14.90 8.09
C GLY A 273 -13.80 -15.19 6.62
N THR A 274 -12.85 -15.79 5.89
CA THR A 274 -12.96 -16.02 4.45
C THR A 274 -13.76 -17.26 4.06
N GLY A 275 -13.93 -18.21 4.99
CA GLY A 275 -14.47 -19.55 4.71
C GLY A 275 -13.41 -20.53 4.21
N THR A 276 -12.13 -20.13 4.13
CA THR A 276 -11.04 -21.08 3.88
C THR A 276 -10.64 -21.80 5.17
N PRO A 277 -10.37 -23.11 5.13
CA PRO A 277 -9.99 -23.87 6.33
C PRO A 277 -8.81 -23.23 7.08
N ASP A 278 -7.75 -22.86 6.36
CA ASP A 278 -6.52 -22.34 6.95
C ASP A 278 -6.73 -21.00 7.65
N ASN A 279 -7.40 -20.04 6.98
CA ASN A 279 -7.63 -18.73 7.55
C ASN A 279 -8.52 -18.79 8.80
N ASP A 280 -9.68 -19.49 8.69
CA ASP A 280 -10.65 -19.50 9.77
C ASP A 280 -10.09 -20.22 11.00
N SER A 281 -9.26 -21.25 10.80
CA SER A 281 -8.55 -21.94 11.89
C SER A 281 -7.50 -21.03 12.56
N ALA A 282 -6.67 -20.33 11.77
CA ALA A 282 -5.65 -19.42 12.29
C ALA A 282 -6.28 -18.22 13.03
N GLU A 283 -7.35 -17.64 12.47
CA GLU A 283 -8.07 -16.53 13.11
C GLU A 283 -8.76 -16.98 14.41
N ALA A 284 -9.41 -18.15 14.40
CA ALA A 284 -10.02 -18.71 15.61
C ALA A 284 -9.00 -18.93 16.72
N TRP A 285 -7.84 -19.46 16.37
CA TRP A 285 -6.75 -19.64 17.34
C TRP A 285 -6.25 -18.29 17.90
N ALA A 286 -6.03 -17.29 17.04
CA ALA A 286 -5.60 -15.97 17.43
C ALA A 286 -6.60 -15.29 18.40
N LEU A 287 -7.91 -15.37 18.09
CA LEU A 287 -8.97 -14.81 18.92
C LEU A 287 -9.03 -15.47 20.29
N ARG A 288 -9.03 -16.79 20.38
CA ARG A 288 -9.04 -17.52 21.67
C ARG A 288 -7.81 -17.18 22.53
N LYS A 289 -6.65 -16.95 21.91
CA LYS A 289 -5.43 -16.55 22.64
C LYS A 289 -5.46 -15.08 23.09
N LEU A 290 -6.10 -14.20 22.35
CA LEU A 290 -6.24 -12.79 22.69
C LEU A 290 -7.31 -12.57 23.77
N PHE A 291 -8.50 -13.18 23.60
CA PHE A 291 -9.66 -13.03 24.46
C PHE A 291 -9.79 -14.21 25.44
N ARG A 292 -8.83 -14.37 26.32
CA ARG A 292 -8.71 -15.50 27.27
C ARG A 292 -9.97 -15.76 28.10
N ASP A 293 -10.66 -14.69 28.49
CA ASP A 293 -11.83 -14.71 29.36
C ASP A 293 -13.17 -14.86 28.62
N GLY A 294 -13.09 -15.05 27.29
CA GLY A 294 -14.24 -15.20 26.42
C GLY A 294 -14.19 -14.29 25.20
N VAL A 295 -14.33 -14.87 24.02
CA VAL A 295 -14.39 -14.13 22.76
C VAL A 295 -15.73 -13.40 22.67
N PRO A 296 -15.76 -12.08 22.41
CA PRO A 296 -17.02 -11.36 22.23
C PRO A 296 -17.78 -11.87 21.00
N PRO A 297 -19.05 -11.47 20.80
CA PRO A 297 -19.79 -11.79 19.59
C PRO A 297 -18.97 -11.50 18.30
N ILE A 298 -18.96 -12.43 17.38
CA ILE A 298 -18.18 -12.39 16.13
C ILE A 298 -19.11 -12.51 14.91
N ALA A 299 -18.72 -11.88 13.78
CA ALA A 299 -19.40 -12.07 12.50
C ALA A 299 -18.43 -11.89 11.33
N SER A 300 -18.69 -12.58 10.21
CA SER A 300 -18.09 -12.31 8.90
C SER A 300 -19.15 -11.99 7.88
N VAL A 301 -18.97 -10.93 7.13
CA VAL A 301 -19.86 -10.51 6.06
C VAL A 301 -19.49 -11.08 4.69
N LYS A 302 -18.38 -11.81 4.59
CA LYS A 302 -17.88 -12.36 3.31
C LYS A 302 -18.77 -13.46 2.72
N GLY A 303 -19.54 -14.19 3.56
CA GLY A 303 -20.55 -15.12 3.06
C GLY A 303 -21.70 -14.42 2.32
N ALA A 304 -21.95 -13.15 2.62
CA ALA A 304 -22.98 -12.35 1.95
C ALA A 304 -22.44 -11.55 0.74
N LEU A 305 -21.25 -10.95 0.88
CA LEU A 305 -20.68 -10.01 -0.09
C LEU A 305 -19.67 -10.65 -1.04
N GLY A 306 -19.14 -11.82 -0.67
CA GLY A 306 -17.90 -12.33 -1.24
C GLY A 306 -16.67 -11.59 -0.68
N HIS A 307 -15.49 -12.10 -0.98
CA HIS A 307 -14.24 -11.47 -0.63
C HIS A 307 -13.83 -10.44 -1.70
N SER A 308 -14.05 -9.18 -1.41
CA SER A 308 -13.77 -8.05 -2.32
C SER A 308 -12.30 -7.59 -2.28
N LEU A 309 -11.36 -8.49 -1.98
CA LEU A 309 -9.92 -8.28 -1.99
C LEU A 309 -9.52 -7.03 -1.16
N ALA A 310 -8.85 -6.03 -1.79
CA ALA A 310 -8.42 -4.83 -1.11
C ALA A 310 -9.58 -3.95 -0.59
N ALA A 311 -10.75 -4.02 -1.21
CA ALA A 311 -11.93 -3.29 -0.73
C ALA A 311 -12.49 -3.86 0.59
N ALA A 312 -12.23 -5.15 0.88
CA ALA A 312 -12.87 -5.87 1.98
C ALA A 312 -12.72 -5.15 3.32
N GLY A 313 -11.47 -4.79 3.70
CA GLY A 313 -11.21 -4.14 4.98
C GLY A 313 -11.88 -2.77 5.13
N ALA A 314 -12.04 -2.02 4.04
CA ALA A 314 -12.76 -0.74 4.04
C ALA A 314 -14.29 -0.93 4.13
N MET A 315 -14.84 -1.91 3.41
CA MET A 315 -16.27 -2.26 3.51
C MET A 315 -16.61 -2.74 4.92
N GLU A 316 -15.76 -3.57 5.50
CA GLU A 316 -15.88 -4.07 6.86
C GLU A 316 -15.73 -2.95 7.90
N ALA A 317 -14.90 -1.93 7.66
CA ALA A 317 -14.81 -0.73 8.47
C ALA A 317 -16.13 0.08 8.48
N VAL A 318 -16.77 0.26 7.32
CA VAL A 318 -18.10 0.90 7.22
C VAL A 318 -19.15 0.07 7.97
N ILE A 319 -19.16 -1.25 7.81
CA ILE A 319 -20.09 -2.14 8.51
C ILE A 319 -19.84 -2.12 10.01
N SER A 320 -18.58 -2.08 10.46
CA SER A 320 -18.21 -1.95 11.88
C SER A 320 -18.72 -0.64 12.48
N ALA A 321 -18.56 0.48 11.78
CA ALA A 321 -19.10 1.76 12.18
C ALA A 321 -20.64 1.72 12.27
N ALA A 322 -21.31 1.13 11.27
CA ALA A 322 -22.75 0.96 11.25
C ALA A 322 -23.26 0.04 12.37
N THR A 323 -22.47 -0.97 12.76
CA THR A 323 -22.78 -1.85 13.90
C THR A 323 -22.83 -1.06 15.21
N ILE A 324 -21.88 -0.15 15.43
CA ILE A 324 -21.89 0.76 16.59
C ILE A 324 -23.13 1.67 16.57
N LEU A 325 -23.40 2.31 15.43
CA LEU A 325 -24.50 3.27 15.29
C LEU A 325 -25.89 2.65 15.46
N SER A 326 -26.07 1.43 14.99
CA SER A 326 -27.37 0.74 15.01
C SER A 326 -27.57 -0.16 16.22
N GLY A 327 -26.50 -0.51 16.94
CA GLY A 327 -26.53 -1.56 17.96
C GLY A 327 -26.95 -2.91 17.37
N ARG A 328 -26.52 -3.21 16.12
CA ARG A 328 -26.94 -4.41 15.40
C ARG A 328 -25.75 -5.10 14.75
N ILE A 329 -25.38 -6.24 15.30
CA ILE A 329 -24.33 -7.12 14.72
C ILE A 329 -24.90 -7.80 13.47
N PRO A 330 -24.19 -7.79 12.33
CA PRO A 330 -24.63 -8.43 11.11
C PRO A 330 -24.61 -9.96 11.25
N PRO A 331 -25.41 -10.69 10.44
CA PRO A 331 -25.36 -12.15 10.37
C PRO A 331 -24.09 -12.61 9.64
N THR A 332 -23.60 -13.80 9.99
CA THR A 332 -22.65 -14.55 9.16
C THR A 332 -23.43 -15.43 8.22
N VAL A 333 -23.69 -14.92 7.01
CA VAL A 333 -24.42 -15.67 5.98
C VAL A 333 -23.58 -16.87 5.54
N GLY A 334 -24.22 -18.05 5.42
CA GLY A 334 -23.56 -19.32 5.11
C GLY A 334 -23.06 -20.10 6.34
N PHE A 335 -23.17 -19.54 7.56
CA PHE A 335 -22.90 -20.28 8.79
C PHE A 335 -24.15 -21.03 9.24
N GLU A 336 -24.11 -22.37 9.21
CA GLU A 336 -25.23 -23.26 9.58
C GLU A 336 -24.81 -24.28 10.65
N VAL A 337 -23.66 -24.89 10.51
CA VAL A 337 -23.17 -25.97 11.38
C VAL A 337 -21.85 -25.55 12.03
N PRO A 338 -21.83 -25.43 13.36
CA PRO A 338 -20.61 -25.11 14.09
C PRO A 338 -19.51 -26.14 13.89
N ASP A 339 -18.27 -25.67 13.70
CA ASP A 339 -17.08 -26.52 13.69
C ASP A 339 -16.52 -26.62 15.14
N PRO A 340 -16.55 -27.82 15.75
CA PRO A 340 -16.05 -28.00 17.12
C PRO A 340 -14.56 -27.69 17.28
N GLU A 341 -13.76 -27.82 16.23
CA GLU A 341 -12.32 -27.55 16.28
C GLU A 341 -12.04 -26.05 16.41
N LEU A 342 -12.86 -25.20 15.81
CA LEU A 342 -12.74 -23.75 15.94
C LEU A 342 -13.17 -23.27 17.33
N SER A 343 -14.17 -23.92 17.93
CA SER A 343 -14.76 -23.53 19.23
C SER A 343 -15.22 -22.06 19.27
N LEU A 344 -15.69 -21.54 18.14
CA LEU A 344 -16.22 -20.20 17.94
C LEU A 344 -17.53 -20.27 17.14
N TYR A 345 -18.49 -19.44 17.52
CA TYR A 345 -19.87 -19.57 17.04
C TYR A 345 -20.41 -18.22 16.55
N PRO A 346 -20.12 -17.82 15.29
CA PRO A 346 -20.74 -16.64 14.71
C PRO A 346 -22.27 -16.78 14.68
N SER A 347 -22.98 -15.65 14.75
CA SER A 347 -24.45 -15.70 14.62
C SER A 347 -24.85 -15.79 13.13
N SER A 348 -25.75 -16.73 12.78
CA SER A 348 -26.40 -16.79 11.47
C SER A 348 -27.50 -15.74 11.28
N ASN A 349 -27.93 -15.09 12.38
CA ASN A 349 -28.93 -14.06 12.38
C ASN A 349 -28.38 -12.72 12.85
N SER A 350 -29.02 -11.63 12.43
CA SER A 350 -28.68 -10.30 12.95
C SER A 350 -29.05 -10.18 14.41
N VAL A 351 -28.11 -9.77 15.27
CA VAL A 351 -28.28 -9.65 16.72
C VAL A 351 -28.35 -8.19 17.13
N LYS A 352 -29.42 -7.79 17.82
CA LYS A 352 -29.55 -6.45 18.41
C LYS A 352 -28.98 -6.46 19.83
N THR A 353 -27.92 -5.65 20.06
CA THR A 353 -27.26 -5.49 21.33
C THR A 353 -26.52 -4.15 21.38
N ALA A 354 -26.23 -3.64 22.58
CA ALA A 354 -25.38 -2.45 22.69
C ALA A 354 -23.95 -2.78 22.23
N VAL A 355 -23.44 -2.01 21.29
CA VAL A 355 -22.07 -2.14 20.76
C VAL A 355 -21.41 -0.77 20.77
N ASN A 356 -20.36 -0.60 21.56
CA ASN A 356 -19.60 0.65 21.66
C ASN A 356 -18.19 0.52 21.06
N THR A 357 -17.67 -0.68 21.00
CA THR A 357 -16.30 -0.94 20.52
C THR A 357 -16.29 -2.16 19.57
N VAL A 358 -15.78 -1.98 18.37
CA VAL A 358 -15.61 -3.04 17.38
C VAL A 358 -14.14 -3.17 17.00
N LEU A 359 -13.63 -4.40 17.01
CA LEU A 359 -12.34 -4.77 16.44
C LEU A 359 -12.60 -5.37 15.04
N SER A 360 -12.02 -4.79 14.00
CA SER A 360 -12.17 -5.25 12.61
C SER A 360 -10.85 -5.81 12.07
N ASN A 361 -10.86 -7.06 11.60
CA ASN A 361 -9.69 -7.80 11.16
C ASN A 361 -9.60 -7.89 9.64
N SER A 362 -8.39 -7.73 9.10
CA SER A 362 -8.09 -7.91 7.67
C SER A 362 -6.74 -8.57 7.51
N PHE A 363 -6.71 -9.78 6.95
CA PHE A 363 -5.49 -10.57 6.76
C PHE A 363 -5.29 -10.84 5.26
N GLY A 364 -4.06 -10.71 4.77
CA GLY A 364 -3.76 -10.74 3.33
C GLY A 364 -2.62 -11.65 2.95
N PHE A 365 -2.57 -12.02 1.68
CA PHE A 365 -1.42 -12.71 1.09
C PHE A 365 -0.13 -11.95 1.36
N GLY A 366 0.98 -12.69 1.45
CA GLY A 366 2.26 -12.15 1.94
C GLY A 366 2.34 -12.08 3.46
N GLY A 367 1.28 -12.54 4.18
CA GLY A 367 1.19 -12.52 5.63
C GLY A 367 0.88 -11.14 6.22
N ASN A 368 0.34 -10.22 5.42
CA ASN A 368 0.01 -8.86 5.86
C ASN A 368 -1.26 -8.85 6.71
N ASN A 369 -1.13 -8.54 7.98
CA ASN A 369 -2.24 -8.46 8.92
C ASN A 369 -2.48 -7.02 9.36
N ALA A 370 -3.75 -6.60 9.34
CA ALA A 370 -4.23 -5.33 9.87
C ALA A 370 -5.43 -5.55 10.77
N ALA A 371 -5.51 -4.81 11.86
CA ALA A 371 -6.67 -4.73 12.73
C ALA A 371 -6.98 -3.27 13.05
N LEU A 372 -8.26 -2.90 13.05
CA LEU A 372 -8.75 -1.55 13.33
C LEU A 372 -9.70 -1.58 14.51
N VAL A 373 -9.64 -0.56 15.37
CA VAL A 373 -10.57 -0.37 16.47
C VAL A 373 -11.46 0.83 16.21
N PHE A 374 -12.76 0.58 16.14
CA PHE A 374 -13.80 1.63 16.08
C PHE A 374 -14.50 1.75 17.41
N ARG A 375 -14.81 2.98 17.84
CA ARG A 375 -15.50 3.26 19.09
C ARG A 375 -16.61 4.28 18.92
N HIS A 376 -17.61 4.20 19.79
CA HIS A 376 -18.63 5.25 19.92
C HIS A 376 -17.94 6.57 20.34
N PRO A 377 -18.27 7.71 19.73
CA PRO A 377 -17.49 8.95 19.91
C PRO A 377 -17.53 9.51 21.35
N GLU A 378 -18.54 9.17 22.14
CA GLU A 378 -18.67 9.58 23.54
C GLU A 378 -17.75 8.81 24.51
N PHE A 379 -17.16 7.68 24.08
CA PHE A 379 -16.23 6.93 24.92
C PHE A 379 -14.78 7.35 24.62
N PRO A 380 -14.18 8.23 25.42
CA PRO A 380 -12.81 8.68 25.18
C PRO A 380 -11.83 7.54 25.38
N GLY A 381 -11.00 7.28 24.36
CA GLY A 381 -9.86 6.38 24.47
C GLY A 381 -8.75 6.98 25.34
N ARG A 382 -7.97 6.12 25.98
CA ARG A 382 -6.70 6.51 26.63
C ARG A 382 -5.61 6.44 25.56
N HIS A 383 -5.52 7.45 24.70
CA HIS A 383 -4.54 7.45 23.62
C HIS A 383 -3.11 7.50 24.14
N ARG A 384 -2.29 6.58 23.71
CA ARG A 384 -0.85 6.62 23.96
C ARG A 384 -0.25 7.81 23.21
N ALA A 385 0.64 8.58 23.84
CA ALA A 385 1.39 9.63 23.17
C ALA A 385 2.22 8.99 22.04
N GLY A 386 2.01 9.41 20.81
CA GLY A 386 2.85 8.94 19.69
C GLY A 386 4.24 9.57 19.79
N ASP A 387 5.26 8.78 19.59
CA ASP A 387 6.62 9.27 19.46
C ASP A 387 6.71 10.09 18.16
N LYS A 388 7.05 11.37 18.30
CA LYS A 388 7.40 12.18 17.12
C LYS A 388 8.75 11.70 16.62
N VAL A 389 8.74 10.85 15.60
CA VAL A 389 9.97 10.51 14.92
C VAL A 389 10.28 11.62 13.94
N SER A 390 11.43 12.25 14.16
CA SER A 390 11.88 13.35 13.31
C SER A 390 12.88 12.92 12.23
N SER A 391 13.52 11.77 12.36
CA SER A 391 14.58 11.33 11.44
C SER A 391 14.87 9.83 11.52
N PHE A 392 15.59 9.32 10.52
CA PHE A 392 16.13 7.97 10.49
C PHE A 392 17.65 7.98 10.43
N SER A 393 18.31 7.19 11.26
CA SER A 393 19.72 6.83 11.09
C SER A 393 19.83 5.76 10.01
N ILE A 394 20.83 5.89 9.12
CA ILE A 394 21.10 4.97 8.02
C ILE A 394 22.15 3.96 8.49
N LEU A 395 21.75 2.69 8.59
CA LEU A 395 22.60 1.57 9.01
C LEU A 395 23.29 0.89 7.83
N GLY A 396 22.64 0.87 6.67
CA GLY A 396 23.15 0.29 5.44
C GLY A 396 22.36 0.73 4.23
N GLU A 397 22.97 0.63 3.07
CA GLU A 397 22.36 0.97 1.79
C GLU A 397 22.83 0.05 0.68
N ALA A 398 22.00 -0.09 -0.35
CA ALA A 398 22.33 -0.81 -1.58
C ALA A 398 21.59 -0.21 -2.76
N CYS A 399 22.18 -0.27 -3.96
CA CYS A 399 21.44 -0.04 -5.19
C CYS A 399 21.78 -1.07 -6.26
N LEU A 400 20.89 -1.15 -7.24
CA LEU A 400 21.08 -1.89 -8.49
C LEU A 400 20.74 -0.95 -9.65
N THR A 401 21.64 -0.91 -10.64
CA THR A 401 21.49 -0.16 -11.89
C THR A 401 21.85 -1.06 -13.07
N GLY A 402 21.73 -0.58 -14.30
CA GLY A 402 22.11 -1.34 -15.49
C GLY A 402 23.56 -1.82 -15.51
N VAL A 403 24.46 -1.17 -14.76
CA VAL A 403 25.88 -1.55 -14.69
C VAL A 403 26.21 -2.47 -13.53
N GLY A 404 25.37 -2.56 -12.50
CA GLY A 404 25.67 -3.44 -11.40
C GLY A 404 25.15 -2.95 -10.03
N ASN A 405 25.82 -3.41 -8.97
CA ASN A 405 25.60 -3.02 -7.59
C ASN A 405 26.14 -1.60 -7.29
N LEU A 406 26.05 -1.17 -6.04
CA LEU A 406 26.50 0.17 -5.62
C LEU A 406 27.96 0.47 -5.99
N ALA A 407 28.89 -0.45 -5.74
CA ALA A 407 30.32 -0.24 -6.03
C ALA A 407 30.58 -0.12 -7.55
N GLU A 408 29.94 -0.96 -8.36
CA GLU A 408 30.02 -0.92 -9.83
C GLU A 408 29.36 0.35 -10.38
N THR A 409 28.27 0.80 -9.78
CA THR A 409 27.58 2.05 -10.11
C THR A 409 28.46 3.26 -9.82
N LEU A 410 29.03 3.37 -8.62
CA LEU A 410 29.93 4.47 -8.26
C LEU A 410 31.16 4.52 -9.19
N SER A 411 31.80 3.37 -9.46
CA SER A 411 32.95 3.29 -10.38
C SER A 411 32.58 3.72 -11.82
N ALA A 412 31.35 3.42 -12.28
CA ALA A 412 30.89 3.87 -13.60
C ALA A 412 30.67 5.39 -13.61
N LEU A 413 30.10 5.95 -12.52
CA LEU A 413 29.88 7.40 -12.38
C LEU A 413 31.18 8.18 -12.33
N GLU A 414 32.20 7.71 -11.60
CA GLU A 414 33.55 8.30 -11.56
C GLU A 414 34.21 8.31 -12.93
N ALA A 415 33.96 7.27 -13.73
CA ALA A 415 34.45 7.17 -15.12
C ALA A 415 33.57 7.96 -16.13
N GLY A 416 32.58 8.71 -15.70
CA GLY A 416 31.65 9.47 -16.56
C GLY A 416 30.79 8.58 -17.46
N ARG A 417 30.56 7.30 -17.09
CA ARG A 417 29.75 6.36 -17.86
C ARG A 417 28.28 6.37 -17.39
N SER A 418 27.34 6.19 -18.32
CA SER A 418 25.94 5.97 -17.99
C SER A 418 25.76 4.66 -17.23
N CYS A 419 24.86 4.67 -16.25
CA CYS A 419 24.45 3.52 -15.47
C CYS A 419 23.07 2.99 -15.89
N SER A 420 22.49 3.55 -16.98
CA SER A 420 21.23 3.07 -17.57
C SER A 420 21.35 1.65 -18.13
N GLY A 421 20.23 0.97 -18.26
CA GLY A 421 20.16 -0.38 -18.82
C GLY A 421 19.53 -1.39 -17.87
N GLN A 422 19.68 -2.66 -18.20
CA GLN A 422 19.16 -3.79 -17.43
C GLN A 422 20.29 -4.79 -17.13
N GLN A 423 20.35 -5.26 -15.90
CA GLN A 423 21.21 -6.38 -15.58
C GLN A 423 20.62 -7.71 -16.03
N ASP A 424 21.49 -8.68 -16.34
CA ASP A 424 21.07 -10.07 -16.50
C ASP A 424 20.45 -10.59 -15.19
N THR A 425 19.34 -11.32 -15.29
CA THR A 425 18.64 -11.93 -14.16
C THR A 425 19.54 -12.89 -13.37
N ALA A 426 20.53 -13.55 -14.02
CA ALA A 426 21.51 -14.38 -13.35
C ALA A 426 22.43 -13.55 -12.40
N MET A 427 22.77 -12.33 -12.80
CA MET A 427 23.57 -11.41 -11.98
C MET A 427 22.80 -10.98 -10.73
N LEU A 428 21.51 -10.68 -10.87
CA LEU A 428 20.64 -10.36 -9.73
C LEU A 428 20.55 -11.48 -8.69
N SER A 429 20.79 -12.70 -9.10
CA SER A 429 20.67 -13.89 -8.23
C SER A 429 21.98 -14.31 -7.54
N ARG A 430 23.13 -13.67 -7.81
CA ARG A 430 24.44 -14.10 -7.32
C ARG A 430 24.55 -14.17 -5.79
N SER A 431 23.88 -13.25 -5.09
CA SER A 431 23.88 -13.19 -3.63
C SER A 431 22.75 -14.00 -2.98
N LEU A 432 21.92 -14.67 -3.77
CA LEU A 432 20.72 -15.34 -3.31
C LEU A 432 20.88 -16.86 -3.27
N ASP A 433 20.21 -17.53 -2.32
CA ASP A 433 20.15 -19.00 -2.33
C ASP A 433 19.42 -19.50 -3.59
N GLY A 434 20.05 -20.38 -4.35
CA GLY A 434 19.52 -20.92 -5.58
C GLY A 434 18.18 -21.66 -5.42
N ARG A 435 17.85 -22.17 -4.22
CA ARG A 435 16.54 -22.77 -3.95
C ARG A 435 15.47 -21.69 -3.78
N ALA A 436 15.78 -20.62 -3.05
CA ALA A 436 14.87 -19.50 -2.80
C ALA A 436 14.45 -18.80 -4.11
N VAL A 437 15.41 -18.60 -5.03
CA VAL A 437 15.17 -17.83 -6.27
C VAL A 437 14.59 -18.63 -7.43
N ARG A 438 14.54 -19.97 -7.35
CA ARG A 438 14.15 -20.81 -8.48
C ARG A 438 12.78 -20.45 -9.08
N ARG A 439 11.87 -19.95 -8.27
CA ARG A 439 10.49 -19.59 -8.63
C ARG A 439 10.24 -18.10 -8.70
N LEU A 440 11.23 -17.26 -8.31
CA LEU A 440 11.10 -15.82 -8.34
C LEU A 440 11.49 -15.29 -9.73
N LYS A 441 10.69 -14.38 -10.28
CA LYS A 441 11.04 -13.65 -11.49
C LYS A 441 11.86 -12.39 -11.18
N ARG A 442 11.86 -11.42 -12.06
CA ARG A 442 12.82 -10.32 -12.04
C ARG A 442 12.66 -9.41 -10.81
N LEU A 443 11.47 -8.81 -10.61
CA LEU A 443 11.27 -7.83 -9.55
C LEU A 443 11.48 -8.41 -8.13
N PRO A 444 10.90 -9.55 -7.74
CA PRO A 444 11.18 -10.14 -6.44
C PRO A 444 12.66 -10.47 -6.21
N ARG A 445 13.41 -10.89 -7.26
CA ARG A 445 14.86 -11.12 -7.15
C ARG A 445 15.62 -9.82 -6.90
N MET A 446 15.28 -8.75 -7.62
CA MET A 446 15.90 -7.43 -7.41
C MET A 446 15.70 -6.96 -5.97
N VAL A 447 14.45 -6.98 -5.50
CA VAL A 447 14.10 -6.52 -4.15
C VAL A 447 14.81 -7.36 -3.07
N LEU A 448 14.85 -8.68 -3.22
CA LEU A 448 15.53 -9.57 -2.28
C LEU A 448 17.05 -9.37 -2.30
N SER A 449 17.65 -9.17 -3.49
CA SER A 449 19.09 -8.86 -3.64
C SER A 449 19.45 -7.54 -2.98
N LEU A 450 18.65 -6.49 -3.21
CA LEU A 450 18.79 -5.19 -2.56
C LEU A 450 18.70 -5.30 -1.03
N ALA A 451 17.71 -6.05 -0.52
CA ALA A 451 17.53 -6.26 0.91
C ALA A 451 18.76 -6.95 1.55
N LYS A 452 19.29 -8.00 0.91
CA LYS A 452 20.48 -8.70 1.40
C LYS A 452 21.74 -7.84 1.36
N ALA A 453 21.88 -7.02 0.33
CA ALA A 453 23.03 -6.12 0.19
C ALA A 453 22.98 -4.96 1.21
N ALA A 454 21.79 -4.41 1.48
CA ALA A 454 21.61 -3.33 2.45
C ALA A 454 21.71 -3.84 3.91
N CYS A 455 21.32 -5.09 4.18
CA CYS A 455 21.33 -5.71 5.51
C CYS A 455 22.27 -6.92 5.56
N PRO A 456 23.61 -6.74 5.47
CA PRO A 456 24.56 -7.84 5.33
C PRO A 456 24.71 -8.70 6.58
N ASP A 457 24.47 -8.16 7.77
CA ASP A 457 24.76 -8.83 9.04
C ASP A 457 23.52 -9.16 9.86
N ARG A 458 23.20 -10.46 9.93
CA ARG A 458 22.28 -11.00 10.95
C ARG A 458 22.90 -11.06 12.36
N VAL A 459 24.17 -10.68 12.51
CA VAL A 459 25.02 -11.04 13.66
C VAL A 459 25.06 -9.96 14.76
N SER A 460 24.67 -8.73 14.48
CA SER A 460 24.89 -7.62 15.43
C SER A 460 23.71 -7.26 16.35
N GLY A 461 22.72 -8.16 16.52
CA GLY A 461 21.56 -7.88 17.40
C GLY A 461 20.49 -6.96 16.80
N ASN A 462 20.72 -6.39 15.63
CA ASN A 462 19.80 -5.53 14.90
C ASN A 462 18.94 -6.38 13.94
N GLN A 463 17.91 -7.04 14.45
CA GLN A 463 17.01 -7.83 13.62
C GLN A 463 16.08 -6.90 12.82
N LEU A 464 15.97 -7.13 11.49
CA LEU A 464 15.00 -6.44 10.64
C LEU A 464 13.57 -6.77 11.11
N SER A 465 12.82 -5.74 11.49
CA SER A 465 11.45 -5.92 12.00
C SER A 465 10.39 -5.63 10.95
N SER A 466 10.62 -4.66 10.06
CA SER A 466 9.59 -4.12 9.17
C SER A 466 10.13 -3.87 7.76
N VAL A 467 9.24 -3.96 6.76
CA VAL A 467 9.58 -3.75 5.34
C VAL A 467 8.60 -2.76 4.73
N PHE A 468 9.13 -1.74 4.05
CA PHE A 468 8.35 -0.76 3.28
C PHE A 468 8.87 -0.74 1.86
N PHE A 469 8.03 -1.10 0.92
CA PHE A 469 8.39 -1.25 -0.49
C PHE A 469 7.62 -0.28 -1.35
N GLY A 470 8.32 0.47 -2.20
CA GLY A 470 7.76 1.37 -3.20
C GLY A 470 8.02 0.83 -4.61
N THR A 471 6.98 0.76 -5.43
CA THR A 471 7.07 0.38 -6.85
C THR A 471 6.06 1.18 -7.66
N GLY A 472 6.41 1.58 -8.87
CA GLY A 472 5.46 2.27 -9.74
C GLY A 472 4.48 1.32 -10.41
N TRP A 473 4.96 0.14 -10.82
CA TRP A 473 4.22 -0.75 -11.71
C TRP A 473 4.01 -2.16 -11.14
N GLY A 474 4.74 -2.53 -10.09
CA GLY A 474 4.68 -3.86 -9.49
C GLY A 474 5.31 -4.96 -10.38
N PRO A 475 4.99 -6.24 -10.13
CA PRO A 475 5.60 -7.39 -10.82
C PRO A 475 4.97 -7.59 -12.21
N LEU A 476 5.49 -6.86 -13.20
CA LEU A 476 5.02 -6.88 -14.59
C LEU A 476 5.26 -8.23 -15.26
N SER A 477 6.41 -8.86 -15.00
CA SER A 477 6.80 -10.14 -15.63
C SER A 477 5.87 -11.29 -15.22
N GLU A 478 5.50 -11.36 -13.94
CA GLU A 478 4.56 -12.35 -13.41
C GLU A 478 3.17 -12.17 -13.99
N THR A 479 2.70 -10.91 -14.00
CA THR A 479 1.35 -10.57 -14.49
C THR A 479 1.24 -10.80 -15.99
N HIS A 480 2.28 -10.43 -16.75
CA HIS A 480 2.37 -10.69 -18.19
C HIS A 480 2.27 -12.20 -18.48
N ASP A 481 3.11 -13.02 -17.85
CA ASP A 481 3.13 -14.46 -18.13
C ASP A 481 1.83 -15.15 -17.71
N PHE A 482 1.23 -14.69 -16.58
CA PHE A 482 -0.07 -15.20 -16.15
C PHE A 482 -1.15 -14.94 -17.20
N LEU A 483 -1.31 -13.70 -17.63
CA LEU A 483 -2.35 -13.32 -18.60
C LEU A 483 -2.09 -13.88 -20.00
N THR A 484 -0.83 -13.94 -20.45
CA THR A 484 -0.47 -14.56 -21.74
C THR A 484 -0.88 -16.03 -21.77
N ARG A 485 -0.48 -16.82 -20.77
CA ARG A 485 -0.87 -18.24 -20.70
C ARG A 485 -2.38 -18.44 -20.58
N LEU A 486 -3.05 -17.58 -19.82
CA LEU A 486 -4.50 -17.62 -19.67
C LEU A 486 -5.17 -17.39 -21.04
N PHE A 487 -4.79 -16.35 -21.76
CA PHE A 487 -5.38 -15.99 -23.04
C PHE A 487 -5.06 -17.01 -24.15
N GLU A 488 -3.81 -17.47 -24.26
CA GLU A 488 -3.39 -18.49 -25.22
C GLU A 488 -4.11 -19.83 -25.00
N SER A 489 -4.42 -20.17 -23.76
CA SER A 489 -5.19 -21.38 -23.43
C SER A 489 -6.71 -21.24 -23.63
N GLY A 490 -7.21 -20.05 -23.99
CA GLY A 490 -8.65 -19.77 -24.06
C GLY A 490 -9.32 -19.81 -22.68
N ASP A 491 -8.68 -19.19 -21.69
CA ASP A 491 -9.12 -19.09 -20.29
C ASP A 491 -9.22 -20.48 -19.57
N ARG A 492 -8.39 -21.45 -19.98
CA ARG A 492 -8.40 -22.82 -19.41
C ARG A 492 -7.25 -23.12 -18.47
N PHE A 493 -6.12 -22.43 -18.60
CA PHE A 493 -4.94 -22.65 -17.79
C PHE A 493 -4.48 -21.36 -17.12
N ALA A 494 -4.42 -21.40 -15.77
CA ALA A 494 -3.89 -20.34 -14.92
C ALA A 494 -2.79 -20.90 -14.01
N SER A 495 -1.65 -20.24 -13.96
CA SER A 495 -0.52 -20.64 -13.12
C SER A 495 -0.67 -20.11 -11.69
N PRO A 496 -0.78 -20.94 -10.65
CA PRO A 496 -0.85 -20.46 -9.28
C PRO A 496 0.42 -19.70 -8.84
N PHE A 497 1.58 -20.09 -9.37
CA PHE A 497 2.85 -19.41 -9.05
C PHE A 497 2.92 -18.01 -9.65
N ASP A 498 2.51 -17.85 -10.92
CA ASP A 498 2.50 -16.55 -11.57
C ASP A 498 1.46 -15.64 -10.90
N PHE A 499 0.32 -16.19 -10.47
CA PHE A 499 -0.69 -15.43 -9.73
C PHE A 499 -0.19 -14.94 -8.38
N ILE A 500 0.40 -15.80 -7.55
CA ILE A 500 0.96 -15.40 -6.25
C ILE A 500 2.06 -14.34 -6.44
N GLY A 501 2.88 -14.49 -7.48
CA GLY A 501 3.94 -13.54 -7.80
C GLY A 501 3.43 -12.21 -8.37
N SER A 502 2.24 -12.17 -8.98
CA SER A 502 1.68 -10.98 -9.63
C SER A 502 1.12 -9.93 -8.65
N VAL A 503 0.88 -10.30 -7.38
CA VAL A 503 0.42 -9.33 -6.39
C VAL A 503 1.54 -8.36 -6.02
N HIS A 504 1.24 -7.06 -5.94
CA HIS A 504 2.23 -6.00 -5.79
C HIS A 504 3.09 -6.15 -4.52
N ASN A 505 2.56 -6.74 -3.46
CA ASN A 505 3.29 -6.95 -2.20
C ASN A 505 4.09 -8.26 -2.16
N ALA A 506 4.10 -9.08 -3.22
CA ALA A 506 4.86 -10.32 -3.25
C ALA A 506 6.37 -10.11 -3.02
N PRO A 507 7.05 -9.09 -3.62
CA PRO A 507 8.46 -8.83 -3.35
C PRO A 507 8.74 -8.51 -1.87
N ALA A 508 7.94 -7.64 -1.25
CA ALA A 508 8.09 -7.31 0.16
C ALA A 508 7.78 -8.50 1.09
N GLY A 509 6.80 -9.33 0.73
CA GLY A 509 6.50 -10.59 1.42
C GLY A 509 7.68 -11.56 1.40
N GLN A 510 8.40 -11.69 0.27
CA GLN A 510 9.61 -12.51 0.16
C GLN A 510 10.73 -12.01 1.10
N VAL A 511 10.93 -10.68 1.18
CA VAL A 511 11.87 -10.09 2.15
C VAL A 511 11.43 -10.40 3.58
N GLY A 512 10.14 -10.22 3.90
CA GLY A 512 9.59 -10.54 5.22
C GLY A 512 9.90 -11.98 5.63
N MET A 513 9.67 -12.96 4.76
CA MET A 513 9.96 -14.37 5.00
C MET A 513 11.46 -14.65 5.14
N GLU A 514 12.31 -14.09 4.28
CA GLU A 514 13.76 -14.29 4.31
C GLU A 514 14.39 -13.76 5.60
N PHE A 515 13.92 -12.60 6.07
CA PHE A 515 14.45 -11.93 7.27
C PHE A 515 13.66 -12.23 8.54
N GLN A 516 12.56 -12.98 8.46
CA GLN A 516 11.61 -13.21 9.56
C GLN A 516 11.09 -11.90 10.18
N ALA A 517 10.83 -10.91 9.30
CA ALA A 517 10.39 -9.58 9.69
C ALA A 517 8.88 -9.58 9.98
N THR A 518 8.50 -9.60 11.24
CA THR A 518 7.10 -9.76 11.70
C THR A 518 6.41 -8.43 12.05
N GLY A 519 7.04 -7.30 11.84
CA GLY A 519 6.44 -5.97 11.97
C GLY A 519 5.59 -5.58 10.75
N PRO A 520 5.24 -4.30 10.60
CA PRO A 520 4.57 -3.80 9.42
C PRO A 520 5.31 -4.15 8.12
N ASN A 521 4.56 -4.65 7.12
CA ASN A 521 5.06 -4.94 5.79
C ASN A 521 4.13 -4.26 4.78
N LEU A 522 4.55 -3.15 4.21
CA LEU A 522 3.72 -2.33 3.34
C LEU A 522 4.30 -2.24 1.94
N THR A 523 3.40 -2.21 0.96
CA THR A 523 3.75 -1.90 -0.43
C THR A 523 2.94 -0.70 -0.89
N LEU A 524 3.65 0.31 -1.37
CA LEU A 524 3.13 1.56 -1.92
C LEU A 524 3.29 1.53 -3.46
N THR A 525 2.23 1.90 -4.16
CA THR A 525 2.21 1.89 -5.62
C THR A 525 1.89 3.28 -6.17
N GLY A 526 2.66 4.25 -5.73
CA GLY A 526 2.48 5.68 -6.01
C GLY A 526 3.19 6.18 -7.28
N GLY A 527 3.39 5.34 -8.29
CA GLY A 527 4.10 5.75 -9.50
C GLY A 527 5.53 6.21 -9.18
N GLU A 528 5.91 7.39 -9.68
CA GLU A 528 7.26 7.95 -9.52
C GLU A 528 7.62 8.36 -8.08
N ALA A 529 6.63 8.55 -7.21
CA ALA A 529 6.83 8.90 -5.80
C ALA A 529 6.68 7.69 -4.84
N ALA A 530 6.61 6.46 -5.37
CA ALA A 530 6.35 5.26 -4.58
C ALA A 530 7.41 5.01 -3.48
N PHE A 531 8.69 5.29 -3.77
CA PHE A 531 9.77 5.15 -2.79
C PHE A 531 9.64 6.18 -1.66
N GLU A 532 9.38 7.44 -1.98
CA GLU A 532 9.17 8.50 -0.99
C GLU A 532 7.92 8.25 -0.16
N GLN A 533 6.86 7.73 -0.77
CA GLN A 533 5.67 7.29 -0.04
C GLN A 533 5.96 6.13 0.92
N ALA A 534 6.81 5.17 0.52
CA ALA A 534 7.24 4.08 1.38
C ALA A 534 8.07 4.60 2.56
N LEU A 535 9.00 5.52 2.31
CA LEU A 535 9.83 6.16 3.33
C LEU A 535 8.99 6.98 4.32
N ASP A 536 8.02 7.74 3.82
CA ASP A 536 7.10 8.53 4.62
C ASP A 536 6.17 7.65 5.48
N SER A 537 5.65 6.57 4.89
CA SER A 537 4.83 5.58 5.61
C SER A 537 5.65 4.87 6.69
N ALA A 538 6.94 4.61 6.46
CA ALA A 538 7.85 4.04 7.44
C ALA A 538 8.04 4.98 8.65
N ALA A 539 8.12 6.29 8.42
CA ALA A 539 8.23 7.28 9.50
C ALA A 539 7.00 7.24 10.43
N LEU A 540 5.82 6.99 9.86
CA LEU A 540 4.55 6.99 10.58
C LEU A 540 4.24 5.65 11.25
N LEU A 541 4.41 4.53 10.53
CA LEU A 541 3.86 3.22 10.89
C LEU A 541 4.91 2.24 11.46
N ALA A 542 6.21 2.49 11.25
CA ALA A 542 7.23 1.61 11.82
C ALA A 542 7.31 1.75 13.35
N PRO A 543 7.57 0.67 14.07
CA PRO A 543 7.80 0.72 15.51
C PRO A 543 8.96 1.64 15.88
N GLY A 544 8.91 2.21 17.07
CA GLY A 544 10.02 2.97 17.66
C GLY A 544 11.02 2.07 18.41
N GLY A 545 12.04 2.67 19.04
CA GLY A 545 13.02 1.98 19.85
C GLY A 545 14.17 1.35 19.05
N GLU A 546 14.61 0.16 19.47
CA GLU A 546 15.76 -0.54 18.87
C GLU A 546 15.40 -1.31 17.56
N GLU A 547 14.14 -1.34 17.16
CA GLU A 547 13.72 -2.06 15.96
C GLU A 547 14.23 -1.38 14.69
N THR A 548 14.73 -2.19 13.74
CA THR A 548 15.19 -1.70 12.45
C THR A 548 14.19 -2.00 11.35
N LEU A 549 14.25 -1.23 10.28
CA LEU A 549 13.35 -1.35 9.14
C LEU A 549 14.10 -1.22 7.82
N LEU A 550 13.54 -1.80 6.78
CA LEU A 550 14.04 -1.70 5.42
C LEU A 550 13.04 -0.90 4.58
N VAL A 551 13.53 0.12 3.88
CA VAL A 551 12.79 0.80 2.82
C VAL A 551 13.45 0.48 1.49
N VAL A 552 12.66 -0.03 0.53
CA VAL A 552 13.14 -0.40 -0.80
C VAL A 552 12.28 0.29 -1.85
N GLY A 553 12.91 0.83 -2.89
CA GLY A 553 12.24 1.25 -4.12
C GLY A 553 12.82 0.47 -5.30
N ALA A 554 11.98 -0.23 -6.07
CA ALA A 554 12.44 -0.98 -7.23
C ALA A 554 11.33 -1.15 -8.28
N ASP A 555 11.73 -1.09 -9.56
CA ASP A 555 10.87 -1.40 -10.70
C ASP A 555 11.63 -2.22 -11.73
N GLU A 556 10.92 -3.14 -12.39
CA GLU A 556 11.44 -3.92 -13.52
C GLU A 556 10.96 -3.34 -14.85
N TYR A 557 11.79 -3.47 -15.88
CA TYR A 557 11.41 -3.19 -17.25
C TYR A 557 10.89 -4.48 -17.92
N SER A 558 9.66 -4.45 -18.39
CA SER A 558 9.04 -5.49 -19.21
C SER A 558 8.97 -5.02 -20.68
N PRO A 559 9.66 -5.69 -21.64
CA PRO A 559 9.62 -5.27 -23.05
C PRO A 559 8.20 -5.24 -23.64
N ALA A 560 7.31 -6.11 -23.15
CA ALA A 560 5.94 -6.20 -23.63
C ALA A 560 5.02 -5.13 -23.02
N TRP A 561 5.24 -4.76 -21.77
CA TRP A 561 4.27 -3.98 -21.00
C TRP A 561 4.74 -2.58 -20.61
N THR A 562 6.03 -2.39 -20.27
CA THR A 562 6.54 -1.07 -19.95
C THR A 562 6.23 -0.02 -21.02
N PRO A 563 6.34 -0.32 -22.35
CA PRO A 563 5.97 0.64 -23.38
C PRO A 563 4.49 1.03 -23.41
N LEU A 564 3.60 0.22 -22.84
CA LEU A 564 2.18 0.52 -22.77
C LEU A 564 1.82 1.40 -21.57
N PHE A 565 2.59 1.29 -20.48
CA PHE A 565 2.22 1.88 -19.20
C PHE A 565 3.08 3.07 -18.79
N ASP A 566 4.40 3.01 -19.05
CA ASP A 566 5.37 4.03 -18.64
C ASP A 566 5.88 4.83 -19.84
N ARG A 567 5.37 6.05 -19.98
CA ARG A 567 5.77 6.95 -21.07
C ARG A 567 7.20 7.45 -20.94
N SER A 568 7.70 7.62 -19.70
CA SER A 568 9.07 8.09 -19.48
C SER A 568 10.08 7.02 -19.87
N ALA A 569 9.81 5.76 -19.51
CA ALA A 569 10.71 4.64 -19.75
C ALA A 569 10.93 4.32 -21.25
N VAL A 570 10.04 4.78 -22.15
CA VAL A 570 10.20 4.59 -23.60
C VAL A 570 10.96 5.71 -24.30
N MET A 571 11.25 6.81 -23.61
CA MET A 571 11.97 7.96 -24.18
C MET A 571 13.50 7.84 -24.01
N GLY A 572 13.96 6.81 -23.31
CA GLY A 572 15.37 6.50 -23.08
C GLY A 572 15.71 5.03 -23.36
N PRO A 573 16.95 4.60 -23.08
CA PRO A 573 17.28 3.18 -23.14
C PRO A 573 16.50 2.39 -22.08
N PRO A 574 16.01 1.17 -22.42
CA PRO A 574 15.32 0.31 -21.46
C PRO A 574 16.13 0.15 -20.18
N SER A 575 15.59 0.61 -19.06
CA SER A 575 16.28 0.63 -17.78
C SER A 575 15.39 0.12 -16.67
N ASP A 576 16.01 -0.56 -15.73
CA ASP A 576 15.39 -0.94 -14.46
C ASP A 576 16.41 -0.93 -13.32
N GLY A 577 15.94 -1.05 -12.10
CA GLY A 577 16.80 -1.02 -10.94
C GLY A 577 16.04 -0.71 -9.65
N GLY A 578 16.80 -0.34 -8.65
CA GLY A 578 16.24 0.04 -7.35
C GLY A 578 17.29 0.41 -6.33
N GLY A 579 16.82 0.95 -5.21
CA GLY A 579 17.62 1.29 -4.04
C GLY A 579 16.98 0.78 -2.76
N ALA A 580 17.79 0.45 -1.78
CA ALA A 580 17.36 0.01 -0.46
C ALA A 580 18.14 0.72 0.64
N LEU A 581 17.43 1.05 1.71
CA LEU A 581 17.98 1.68 2.92
C LEU A 581 17.59 0.84 4.14
N TRP A 582 18.58 0.38 4.89
CA TRP A 582 18.37 -0.20 6.21
C TRP A 582 18.43 0.90 7.26
N LEU A 583 17.37 1.09 7.97
CA LEU A 583 17.12 2.28 8.78
C LEU A 583 16.75 1.91 10.21
N LYS A 584 17.02 2.86 11.13
CA LYS A 584 16.54 2.85 12.51
C LYS A 584 15.98 4.23 12.82
N LYS A 585 14.87 4.32 13.59
CA LYS A 585 14.38 5.62 14.06
C LYS A 585 15.46 6.29 14.93
N ALA A 586 15.85 7.51 14.56
CA ALA A 586 16.95 8.19 15.23
C ALA A 586 16.56 8.72 16.62
N ALA A 587 17.35 8.36 17.63
CA ALA A 587 17.25 8.91 18.98
C ALA A 587 18.16 10.13 19.17
N SER A 588 19.17 10.33 18.31
CA SER A 588 20.16 11.42 18.37
C SER A 588 20.28 12.12 17.01
N ASN A 589 20.96 13.27 17.01
CA ASN A 589 21.25 14.05 15.81
C ASN A 589 22.62 13.70 15.19
N GLU A 590 23.17 12.56 15.48
CA GLU A 590 24.50 12.13 15.01
C GLU A 590 24.43 11.14 13.86
N GLY A 591 25.40 11.20 12.94
CA GLY A 591 25.55 10.31 11.80
C GLY A 591 24.64 10.63 10.62
N LEU A 592 24.80 9.85 9.54
CA LEU A 592 23.99 9.96 8.31
C LEU A 592 22.53 9.65 8.59
N ARG A 593 21.66 10.56 8.17
CA ARG A 593 20.23 10.47 8.48
C ARG A 593 19.34 11.07 7.39
N ILE A 594 18.12 10.56 7.31
CA ILE A 594 17.03 11.17 6.57
C ILE A 594 16.25 12.06 7.54
N LEU A 595 16.18 13.36 7.24
CA LEU A 595 15.49 14.34 8.08
C LEU A 595 14.03 14.50 7.75
N ALA A 596 13.73 14.62 6.46
CA ALA A 596 12.39 14.99 6.00
C ALA A 596 12.05 14.32 4.68
N VAL A 597 10.79 13.99 4.54
CA VAL A 597 10.17 13.59 3.27
C VAL A 597 9.05 14.58 2.99
N PHE A 598 9.04 15.12 1.78
CA PHE A 598 7.96 15.96 1.27
C PHE A 598 7.25 15.23 0.14
N LEU A 599 5.92 15.32 0.12
CA LEU A 599 5.06 14.79 -0.94
C LEU A 599 4.00 15.84 -1.28
N GLY A 600 3.77 16.03 -2.58
CA GLY A 600 2.74 16.95 -3.06
C GLY A 600 2.40 16.71 -4.52
N SER A 601 1.18 17.02 -4.93
CA SER A 601 0.78 16.84 -6.31
C SER A 601 1.26 17.98 -7.19
N GLY A 602 2.03 17.66 -8.20
CA GLY A 602 2.48 18.60 -9.23
C GLY A 602 1.38 18.98 -10.23
N GLU A 603 0.39 18.13 -10.44
CA GLU A 603 -0.71 18.37 -11.38
C GLU A 603 -1.90 19.10 -10.76
N ARG A 604 -2.19 18.83 -9.48
CA ARG A 604 -3.37 19.38 -8.78
C ARG A 604 -3.07 20.61 -7.92
N ASN A 605 -1.81 20.98 -7.77
CA ASN A 605 -1.38 22.08 -6.91
C ASN A 605 -0.32 22.96 -7.58
N ASP A 606 -0.73 24.06 -8.16
CA ASP A 606 0.15 25.03 -8.85
C ASP A 606 1.21 25.65 -7.93
N ARG A 607 1.02 25.59 -6.60
CA ARG A 607 1.95 26.14 -5.60
C ARG A 607 2.76 25.06 -4.88
N VAL A 608 2.80 23.86 -5.39
CA VAL A 608 3.48 22.74 -4.71
C VAL A 608 4.97 23.01 -4.49
N VAL A 609 5.64 23.65 -5.45
CA VAL A 609 7.07 23.95 -5.38
C VAL A 609 7.36 25.08 -4.38
N GLU A 610 6.51 26.12 -4.32
CA GLU A 610 6.61 27.16 -3.30
C GLU A 610 6.38 26.59 -1.90
N ASN A 611 5.41 25.69 -1.74
CA ASN A 611 5.16 25.01 -0.49
C ASN A 611 6.37 24.16 -0.07
N LEU A 612 6.96 23.42 -1.00
CA LEU A 612 8.18 22.66 -0.77
C LEU A 612 9.33 23.57 -0.31
N ALA A 613 9.61 24.66 -1.05
CA ALA A 613 10.66 25.60 -0.69
C ALA A 613 10.44 26.20 0.71
N TYR A 614 9.18 26.49 1.06
CA TYR A 614 8.81 26.97 2.40
C TYR A 614 9.06 25.89 3.48
N CYS A 615 8.63 24.65 3.25
CA CYS A 615 8.82 23.54 4.18
C CYS A 615 10.31 23.23 4.44
N LEU A 616 11.16 23.45 3.44
CA LEU A 616 12.62 23.29 3.55
C LEU A 616 13.33 24.47 4.25
N GLY A 617 12.59 25.45 4.78
CA GLY A 617 13.12 26.59 5.51
C GLY A 617 13.54 27.77 4.64
N GLY A 618 13.44 27.67 3.30
CA GLY A 618 13.70 28.74 2.33
C GLY A 618 15.10 29.35 2.35
N GLY A 619 15.45 30.06 1.28
CA GLY A 619 16.59 30.99 1.19
C GLY A 619 17.89 30.58 1.88
N LYS A 620 18.41 31.44 2.74
CA LYS A 620 19.73 31.29 3.35
C LYS A 620 19.89 30.04 4.23
N GLU A 621 18.83 29.60 4.91
CA GLU A 621 18.89 28.44 5.78
C GLU A 621 19.01 27.14 4.97
N PHE A 622 18.24 27.02 3.91
CA PHE A 622 18.34 25.91 2.95
C PHE A 622 19.77 25.80 2.36
N CYS A 623 20.32 26.92 1.83
CA CYS A 623 21.66 26.95 1.23
C CYS A 623 22.80 26.65 2.22
N ARG A 624 22.62 26.93 3.51
CA ARG A 624 23.60 26.53 4.56
C ARG A 624 23.57 25.05 4.82
N ARG A 625 22.39 24.44 4.76
CA ARG A 625 22.16 23.04 5.12
C ARG A 625 22.40 22.09 3.95
N ILE A 626 22.05 22.48 2.72
CA ILE A 626 22.15 21.67 1.52
C ILE A 626 23.33 22.10 0.64
N GLY A 627 24.17 21.12 0.27
CA GLY A 627 25.34 21.29 -0.59
C GLY A 627 25.10 20.92 -2.06
N ALA A 628 24.21 19.97 -2.33
CA ALA A 628 23.87 19.53 -3.68
C ALA A 628 22.40 19.09 -3.78
N VAL A 629 21.83 19.18 -4.99
CA VAL A 629 20.49 18.72 -5.32
C VAL A 629 20.59 17.65 -6.41
N LEU A 630 20.08 16.44 -6.12
CA LEU A 630 19.88 15.38 -7.08
C LEU A 630 18.44 15.46 -7.57
N VAL A 631 18.22 15.92 -8.80
CA VAL A 631 16.88 16.15 -9.34
C VAL A 631 16.47 15.03 -10.31
N GLY A 632 15.21 14.58 -10.23
CA GLY A 632 14.58 13.69 -11.19
C GLY A 632 13.57 14.42 -12.05
N LEU A 633 13.88 14.51 -13.35
CA LEU A 633 13.02 15.12 -14.35
C LEU A 633 12.52 14.01 -15.29
N PRO A 634 11.31 13.44 -15.07
CA PRO A 634 10.81 12.36 -15.93
C PRO A 634 10.74 12.79 -17.39
N ALA A 635 11.19 11.94 -18.29
CA ALA A 635 11.32 12.30 -19.70
C ALA A 635 9.99 12.72 -20.35
N ALA A 636 8.88 12.05 -19.98
CA ALA A 636 7.55 12.40 -20.47
C ALA A 636 7.02 13.74 -19.97
N GLN A 637 7.59 14.29 -18.90
CA GLN A 637 7.19 15.56 -18.27
C GLN A 637 8.39 16.52 -18.12
N TYR A 638 9.41 16.35 -18.95
CA TYR A 638 10.67 17.08 -18.82
C TYR A 638 10.49 18.60 -18.82
N ARG A 639 9.61 19.13 -19.69
CA ARG A 639 9.35 20.57 -19.80
C ARG A 639 8.75 21.14 -18.52
N GLU A 640 7.73 20.51 -17.99
CA GLU A 640 7.04 20.89 -16.74
C GLU A 640 7.99 20.74 -15.55
N GLY A 641 8.76 19.65 -15.49
CA GLY A 641 9.78 19.43 -14.47
C GLY A 641 10.87 20.50 -14.47
N ARG A 642 11.33 20.90 -15.65
CA ARG A 642 12.30 22.02 -15.80
C ARG A 642 11.74 23.34 -15.31
N GLN A 643 10.49 23.64 -15.61
CA GLN A 643 9.83 24.85 -15.11
C GLN A 643 9.72 24.84 -13.57
N ARG A 644 9.32 23.72 -13.00
CA ARG A 644 9.27 23.51 -11.54
C ARG A 644 10.66 23.67 -10.91
N LEU A 645 11.70 23.11 -11.53
CA LEU A 645 13.08 23.28 -11.06
C LEU A 645 13.51 24.75 -11.06
N THR A 646 13.21 25.49 -12.12
CA THR A 646 13.52 26.92 -12.18
C THR A 646 12.84 27.66 -11.03
N THR A 647 11.54 27.44 -10.81
CA THR A 647 10.80 28.04 -9.68
C THR A 647 11.42 27.65 -8.33
N PHE A 648 11.81 26.39 -8.15
CA PHE A 648 12.46 25.93 -6.92
C PHE A 648 13.79 26.66 -6.65
N LEU A 649 14.65 26.75 -7.65
CA LEU A 649 15.95 27.44 -7.53
C LEU A 649 15.80 28.94 -7.25
N GLU A 650 14.84 29.61 -7.90
CA GLU A 650 14.51 31.02 -7.64
C GLU A 650 14.01 31.22 -6.21
N ARG A 651 13.11 30.35 -5.71
CA ARG A 651 12.55 30.46 -4.36
C ARG A 651 13.55 30.15 -3.25
N THR A 652 14.46 29.21 -3.49
CA THR A 652 15.48 28.83 -2.51
C THR A 652 16.76 29.65 -2.61
N GLY A 653 17.02 30.28 -3.76
CA GLY A 653 18.28 30.94 -4.05
C GLY A 653 19.49 30.00 -4.10
N PHE A 654 19.25 28.71 -4.36
CA PHE A 654 20.29 27.69 -4.39
C PHE A 654 21.19 27.84 -5.63
N THR A 655 22.50 27.85 -5.41
CA THR A 655 23.52 28.02 -6.47
C THR A 655 24.54 26.86 -6.51
N GLY A 656 24.34 25.83 -5.70
CA GLY A 656 25.19 24.65 -5.68
C GLY A 656 24.91 23.72 -6.88
N PRO A 657 25.60 22.55 -6.96
CA PRO A 657 25.39 21.56 -8.00
C PRO A 657 23.95 21.03 -8.05
N VAL A 658 23.42 20.93 -9.25
CA VAL A 658 22.10 20.33 -9.54
C VAL A 658 22.29 19.25 -10.59
N LEU A 659 22.11 17.99 -10.19
CA LEU A 659 22.40 16.82 -10.99
C LEU A 659 21.10 16.08 -11.36
N ASP A 660 20.81 15.93 -12.64
CA ASP A 660 19.66 15.15 -13.12
C ASP A 660 20.02 13.65 -13.10
N TYR A 661 19.58 12.96 -12.04
CA TYR A 661 19.94 11.55 -11.86
C TYR A 661 19.35 10.63 -12.92
N ARG A 662 18.16 10.97 -13.51
CA ARG A 662 17.54 10.14 -14.53
C ARG A 662 18.35 10.05 -15.81
N LYS A 663 19.11 11.10 -16.15
CA LYS A 663 20.05 11.06 -17.28
C LYS A 663 21.19 10.08 -17.07
N VAL A 664 21.51 9.78 -15.84
CA VAL A 664 22.67 8.96 -15.49
C VAL A 664 22.27 7.51 -15.24
N ILE A 665 21.21 7.29 -14.47
CA ILE A 665 20.77 5.93 -14.06
C ILE A 665 19.67 5.35 -14.95
N GLY A 666 19.03 6.18 -15.80
CA GLY A 666 17.94 5.77 -16.69
C GLY A 666 16.55 6.06 -16.15
N GLU A 667 15.54 5.74 -16.95
CA GLU A 667 14.12 6.05 -16.70
C GLU A 667 13.40 4.80 -16.17
N PHE A 668 13.01 4.84 -14.90
CA PHE A 668 12.08 3.90 -14.25
C PHE A 668 11.46 4.58 -13.03
N ALA A 669 10.29 4.13 -12.58
CA ALA A 669 9.48 4.86 -11.61
C ALA A 669 10.24 5.12 -10.30
N SER A 670 10.84 4.11 -9.68
CA SER A 670 11.57 4.22 -8.40
C SER A 670 13.05 4.66 -8.53
N ALA A 671 13.42 5.38 -9.59
CA ALA A 671 14.79 5.88 -9.80
C ALA A 671 15.29 6.77 -8.64
N SER A 672 14.38 7.46 -7.94
CA SER A 672 14.70 8.27 -6.75
C SER A 672 15.29 7.46 -5.59
N ALA A 673 14.96 6.17 -5.49
CA ALA A 673 15.57 5.26 -4.50
C ALA A 673 17.07 5.08 -4.76
N VAL A 674 17.48 4.90 -6.02
CA VAL A 674 18.91 4.86 -6.41
C VAL A 674 19.58 6.20 -6.13
N ALA A 675 18.93 7.31 -6.51
CA ALA A 675 19.47 8.65 -6.25
C ALA A 675 19.67 8.92 -4.75
N THR A 676 18.75 8.43 -3.90
CA THR A 676 18.88 8.54 -2.44
C THR A 676 20.09 7.76 -1.93
N VAL A 677 20.29 6.53 -2.40
CA VAL A 677 21.48 5.71 -2.06
C VAL A 677 22.77 6.38 -2.53
N LEU A 678 22.80 6.93 -3.75
CA LEU A 678 23.96 7.68 -4.24
C LEU A 678 24.23 8.93 -3.39
N GLY A 679 23.16 9.64 -2.99
CA GLY A 679 23.29 10.79 -2.09
C GLY A 679 23.91 10.43 -0.73
N VAL A 680 23.55 9.26 -0.18
CA VAL A 680 24.19 8.72 1.04
C VAL A 680 25.68 8.44 0.81
N SER A 681 26.03 7.82 -0.33
CA SER A 681 27.44 7.52 -0.66
C SER A 681 28.25 8.80 -0.85
N PHE A 682 27.75 9.82 -1.56
CA PHE A 682 28.43 11.10 -1.73
C PHE A 682 28.63 11.84 -0.41
N LEU A 683 27.66 11.73 0.52
CA LEU A 683 27.85 12.29 1.86
C LEU A 683 28.93 11.59 2.68
N ARG A 684 29.11 10.27 2.52
CA ARG A 684 30.19 9.51 3.17
C ARG A 684 31.56 9.90 2.61
N GLU A 685 31.65 10.10 1.30
CA GLU A 685 32.86 10.55 0.62
C GLU A 685 33.15 12.04 0.85
N GLY A 686 32.13 12.82 1.22
CA GLY A 686 32.23 14.24 1.51
C GLY A 686 32.22 15.14 0.28
N GLU A 687 32.04 14.57 -0.93
CA GLU A 687 32.05 15.33 -2.19
C GLU A 687 31.14 14.72 -3.28
N ILE A 688 30.82 15.55 -4.27
CA ILE A 688 30.23 15.09 -5.53
C ILE A 688 31.38 14.78 -6.52
N PRO A 689 31.39 13.59 -7.18
CA PRO A 689 32.43 13.22 -8.13
C PRO A 689 32.60 14.19 -9.27
N ALA A 690 33.84 14.42 -9.71
CA ALA A 690 34.20 15.36 -10.76
C ALA A 690 33.44 15.11 -12.08
N ALA A 691 33.28 13.84 -12.45
CA ALA A 691 32.60 13.44 -13.69
C ALA A 691 31.11 13.83 -13.71
N LEU A 692 30.49 14.07 -12.56
CA LEU A 692 29.12 14.53 -12.42
C LEU A 692 28.99 16.07 -12.28
N ASN A 693 30.10 16.78 -12.17
CA ASN A 693 30.12 18.23 -11.93
C ASN A 693 31.16 18.92 -12.84
N ASP A 694 30.93 18.89 -14.15
CA ASP A 694 31.74 19.56 -15.17
C ASP A 694 33.26 19.35 -15.04
N GLY A 695 33.67 18.15 -14.60
CA GLY A 695 35.08 17.77 -14.47
C GLY A 695 35.77 18.25 -13.18
N GLN A 696 35.04 18.83 -12.22
CA GLN A 696 35.56 19.28 -10.93
C GLN A 696 34.79 18.64 -9.77
N ALA A 697 35.49 17.99 -8.85
CA ALA A 697 34.88 17.48 -7.63
C ALA A 697 34.34 18.66 -6.79
N PHE A 698 33.15 18.49 -6.22
CA PHE A 698 32.52 19.54 -5.41
C PHE A 698 32.44 19.09 -3.94
N PRO A 699 33.21 19.71 -3.03
CA PRO A 699 33.19 19.35 -1.62
C PRO A 699 31.87 19.78 -0.96
N LEU A 700 31.25 18.86 -0.25
CA LEU A 700 29.99 19.11 0.46
C LEU A 700 30.20 19.92 1.74
N ASN A 701 31.39 19.85 2.36
CA ASN A 701 31.76 20.61 3.57
C ASN A 701 30.75 20.43 4.73
N GLY A 702 30.31 19.19 4.96
CA GLY A 702 29.35 18.85 6.01
C GLY A 702 27.90 19.26 5.71
N ARG A 703 27.60 19.74 4.48
CA ARG A 703 26.24 20.03 4.04
C ARG A 703 25.59 18.77 3.47
N GLY A 704 24.26 18.69 3.63
CA GLY A 704 23.45 17.59 3.17
C GLY A 704 23.18 17.59 1.66
N ILE A 705 22.41 16.59 1.24
CA ILE A 705 21.93 16.43 -0.14
C ILE A 705 20.39 16.39 -0.12
N LEU A 706 19.78 17.08 -1.07
CA LEU A 706 18.36 16.96 -1.36
C LEU A 706 18.15 16.10 -2.62
N VAL A 707 17.38 15.02 -2.50
CA VAL A 707 16.85 14.28 -3.65
C VAL A 707 15.46 14.82 -3.95
N LEU A 708 15.25 15.29 -5.18
CA LEU A 708 14.08 16.06 -5.59
C LEU A 708 13.42 15.41 -6.81
N GLY A 709 12.17 14.96 -6.70
CA GLY A 709 11.34 14.49 -7.80
C GLY A 709 10.39 15.58 -8.28
N LEU A 710 10.40 15.89 -9.59
CA LEU A 710 9.58 16.95 -10.18
C LEU A 710 8.69 16.45 -11.32
N GLY A 711 8.11 15.28 -11.15
CA GLY A 711 7.13 14.67 -12.05
C GLY A 711 5.68 15.11 -11.78
N SER A 712 4.71 14.25 -12.09
CA SER A 712 3.28 14.43 -11.76
C SER A 712 3.07 14.62 -10.27
N GLU A 713 3.81 13.89 -9.46
CA GLU A 713 3.99 14.14 -8.05
C GLU A 713 5.34 14.86 -7.81
N VAL A 714 5.33 15.81 -6.87
CA VAL A 714 6.54 16.48 -6.39
C VAL A 714 6.95 15.84 -5.08
N SER A 715 8.18 15.35 -5.03
CA SER A 715 8.72 14.70 -3.83
C SER A 715 10.08 15.27 -3.47
N ALA A 716 10.44 15.18 -2.19
CA ALA A 716 11.79 15.51 -1.75
C ALA A 716 12.21 14.66 -0.56
N VAL A 717 13.47 14.22 -0.56
CA VAL A 717 14.12 13.53 0.55
C VAL A 717 15.36 14.31 0.95
N GLU A 718 15.42 14.77 2.19
CA GLU A 718 16.56 15.50 2.74
C GLU A 718 17.47 14.54 3.52
N ILE A 719 18.73 14.46 3.13
CA ILE A 719 19.76 13.60 3.72
C ILE A 719 20.85 14.51 4.32
N LEU A 720 21.19 14.27 5.58
CA LEU A 720 22.27 15.01 6.27
C LEU A 720 23.32 14.03 6.82
N GLY A 721 24.53 14.52 6.99
CA GLY A 721 25.62 13.86 7.68
C GLY A 721 25.79 14.30 9.13
#